data_02a39424a5bda5fed7890b6d127d9879
#
_entry.id   02a39424a5bda5fed7890b6d127d9879
#
_cell.length_a   1.000
_cell.length_b   1.000
_cell.length_c   1.000
_cell.angle_alpha   90.00
_cell.angle_beta   90.00
_cell.angle_gamma   90.00
#
_symmetry.space_group_name_H-M   'P 1'
#
loop_
_entity.id
_entity.type
_entity.pdbx_description
1 polymer ?
#
loop_
_entity_poly.entity_id
_entity_poly.type
_entity_poly.pdbx_seq_one_letter_code
_entity_poly.pdbx_strand_id
1 'polypeptide(L)'
;MRESSVQPADLKTGRLLRIFALLSVIFVVVLASAPWRPYFSEWRTIQQRYNALAEKAGAPQIPIGVQQVWKPALGVTDRCVTCHIGMGAVQSVPGDPLFKAHPAIPHDPKQFGCTVCHGGQGRATSKEAAHGFVSHWDEQMLDAKHLSSGCGTCHNNAPWIPRQQLARGQRLVESLDCRSCHKLDGQGRGSASDLSYAGIKGFKAEWHQWHLEEQARQTNDVWKNSYGQIADADVAEISAYLHSRIGAPRVVEAQSLAMERGCLGCHKINGRGGEEGPALDAVGRKPVGDLNFAGVPGEPTLVNYIRRHFIDPSGVVAGSLMPPQATTNEEADLLASYVLFLRSRKLSPEYTPKDRLKRELLGETRPALSGAQGFQALCSGCHGPNGEGRNYANLNMRFPGIGSPDFLDVASDAFIASTIKTGRPGKRMPALAASGGSISEEELKSIVAYLHSLPPKPPLLAEVGVAGSDLALGLKTYQQDCAACHGRSGEGTEIGSPLATSDSKVLGKRDALYQAIVNGVPDTAMPRYSRYDAKSLASLMNYISTLPRASGSRSTWKMGEGAAERGKDLYAARCAGCHGGSGQGVLGPALANTAFLSIASTNYLAATIVRGRANTPMPAFGRDSVNYSRLAASEVLDLAAYIRRGLADASKK
;
A
#
# COMPACT_ATOMS: atom_id res chain seq x y z
N MET A 1 -57.64 -32.58 70.29
CA MET A 1 -56.58 -32.80 69.25
C MET A 1 -56.66 -31.64 68.27
N ARG A 2 -55.63 -30.77 68.28
CA ARG A 2 -55.56 -29.68 67.33
C ARG A 2 -54.65 -30.17 66.17
N GLU A 3 -55.27 -30.44 65.04
CA GLU A 3 -54.49 -30.60 63.79
C GLU A 3 -53.86 -29.28 63.41
N SER A 4 -52.55 -29.22 63.50
CA SER A 4 -51.76 -28.10 62.99
C SER A 4 -51.73 -28.17 61.48
N SER A 5 -52.52 -27.34 60.79
CA SER A 5 -52.47 -27.13 59.35
C SER A 5 -51.15 -26.49 59.02
N VAL A 6 -50.24 -27.24 58.38
CA VAL A 6 -48.99 -26.72 57.81
C VAL A 6 -49.35 -25.74 56.73
N GLN A 7 -48.95 -24.45 56.88
CA GLN A 7 -49.28 -23.40 55.93
C GLN A 7 -48.45 -23.57 54.62
N PRO A 8 -48.97 -23.18 53.44
CA PRO A 8 -48.30 -23.35 52.15
C PRO A 8 -46.94 -22.66 52.06
N ALA A 9 -46.67 -21.64 52.91
CA ALA A 9 -45.38 -20.93 53.02
C ALA A 9 -44.27 -21.84 53.58
N ASP A 10 -44.59 -22.70 54.56
CA ASP A 10 -43.66 -23.65 55.20
C ASP A 10 -43.18 -24.73 54.22
N LEU A 11 -44.10 -25.21 53.35
CA LEU A 11 -43.74 -26.17 52.30
C LEU A 11 -42.76 -25.59 51.24
N LYS A 12 -42.95 -24.33 50.89
CA LYS A 12 -41.98 -23.62 49.95
C LYS A 12 -40.64 -23.42 50.61
N THR A 13 -40.59 -22.96 51.87
CA THR A 13 -39.36 -22.75 52.65
C THR A 13 -38.62 -24.08 52.86
N GLY A 14 -39.33 -25.18 53.22
CA GLY A 14 -38.74 -26.50 53.35
C GLY A 14 -38.15 -27.04 52.07
N ARG A 15 -38.77 -26.75 50.89
CA ARG A 15 -38.23 -27.12 49.58
C ARG A 15 -36.97 -26.33 49.24
N LEU A 16 -36.93 -25.01 49.49
CA LEU A 16 -35.77 -24.16 49.28
C LEU A 16 -34.57 -24.55 50.14
N LEU A 17 -34.82 -24.90 51.43
CA LEU A 17 -33.79 -25.41 52.34
C LEU A 17 -33.17 -26.71 51.86
N ARG A 18 -33.98 -27.65 51.32
CA ARG A 18 -33.49 -28.92 50.75
C ARG A 18 -32.63 -28.65 49.49
N ILE A 19 -33.08 -27.74 48.61
CA ILE A 19 -32.30 -27.34 47.44
C ILE A 19 -30.96 -26.68 47.86
N PHE A 20 -30.99 -25.77 48.82
CA PHE A 20 -29.79 -25.14 49.36
C PHE A 20 -28.83 -26.17 49.97
N ALA A 21 -29.33 -27.10 50.79
CA ALA A 21 -28.53 -28.17 51.37
C ALA A 21 -27.90 -29.07 50.30
N LEU A 22 -28.66 -29.43 49.26
CA LEU A 22 -28.17 -30.22 48.13
C LEU A 22 -27.08 -29.47 47.37
N LEU A 23 -27.29 -28.18 47.05
CA LEU A 23 -26.29 -27.35 46.35
C LEU A 23 -25.04 -27.16 47.22
N SER A 24 -25.17 -27.01 48.54
CA SER A 24 -24.04 -26.91 49.45
C SER A 24 -23.22 -28.19 49.49
N VAL A 25 -23.88 -29.36 49.52
CA VAL A 25 -23.19 -30.66 49.43
C VAL A 25 -22.47 -30.81 48.10
N ILE A 26 -23.15 -30.50 46.99
CA ILE A 26 -22.52 -30.53 45.65
C ILE A 26 -21.29 -29.60 45.62
N PHE A 27 -21.43 -28.39 46.15
CA PHE A 27 -20.32 -27.43 46.23
C PHE A 27 -19.14 -27.99 47.03
N VAL A 28 -19.39 -28.58 48.21
CA VAL A 28 -18.33 -29.19 49.03
C VAL A 28 -17.67 -30.37 48.32
N VAL A 29 -18.44 -31.22 47.63
CA VAL A 29 -17.91 -32.35 46.85
C VAL A 29 -17.02 -31.86 45.70
N VAL A 30 -17.49 -30.84 44.97
CA VAL A 30 -16.70 -30.19 43.88
C VAL A 30 -15.42 -29.56 44.46
N LEU A 31 -15.50 -28.86 45.59
CA LEU A 31 -14.36 -28.28 46.25
C LEU A 31 -13.37 -29.35 46.73
N ALA A 32 -13.85 -30.42 47.35
CA ALA A 32 -13.02 -31.54 47.78
C ALA A 32 -12.38 -32.33 46.63
N SER A 33 -13.00 -32.32 45.43
CA SER A 33 -12.46 -32.94 44.23
C SER A 33 -11.38 -32.09 43.55
N ALA A 34 -11.31 -30.78 43.84
CA ALA A 34 -10.38 -29.84 43.17
C ALA A 34 -8.88 -30.26 43.27
N PRO A 35 -8.35 -30.76 44.40
CA PRO A 35 -6.98 -31.24 44.51
C PRO A 35 -6.63 -32.42 43.61
N TRP A 36 -7.65 -33.20 43.19
CA TRP A 36 -7.45 -34.38 42.32
C TRP A 36 -7.45 -34.04 40.84
N ARG A 37 -7.97 -32.87 40.45
CA ARG A 37 -8.03 -32.42 39.05
C ARG A 37 -6.69 -32.46 38.30
N PRO A 38 -5.55 -32.09 38.89
CA PRO A 38 -4.24 -32.18 38.20
C PRO A 38 -3.85 -33.61 37.82
N TYR A 39 -4.34 -34.64 38.55
CA TYR A 39 -4.03 -36.05 38.25
C TYR A 39 -4.71 -36.56 36.99
N PHE A 40 -5.80 -35.92 36.56
CA PHE A 40 -6.56 -36.24 35.35
C PHE A 40 -6.33 -35.24 34.23
N SER A 41 -5.29 -34.38 34.35
CA SER A 41 -4.99 -33.34 33.35
C SER A 41 -4.23 -33.91 32.16
N GLU A 42 -4.56 -33.44 30.95
CA GLU A 42 -3.91 -33.80 29.69
C GLU A 42 -2.39 -33.61 29.75
N TRP A 43 -1.92 -32.46 30.28
CA TRP A 43 -0.50 -32.16 30.39
C TRP A 43 0.31 -33.21 31.18
N ARG A 44 -0.31 -33.82 32.20
CA ARG A 44 0.35 -34.86 33.00
C ARG A 44 0.61 -36.10 32.18
N THR A 45 -0.37 -36.53 31.39
CA THR A 45 -0.24 -37.67 30.47
C THR A 45 0.84 -37.40 29.42
N ILE A 46 0.92 -36.15 28.91
CA ILE A 46 1.96 -35.74 27.96
C ILE A 46 3.35 -35.85 28.60
N GLN A 47 3.52 -35.38 29.85
CA GLN A 47 4.82 -35.48 30.56
C GLN A 47 5.21 -36.91 30.89
N GLN A 48 4.24 -37.75 31.27
CA GLN A 48 4.51 -39.20 31.47
C GLN A 48 4.96 -39.87 30.17
N ARG A 49 4.33 -39.52 29.05
CA ARG A 49 4.75 -40.02 27.72
C ARG A 49 6.15 -39.55 27.34
N TYR A 50 6.49 -38.27 27.62
CA TYR A 50 7.85 -37.75 27.44
C TYR A 50 8.85 -38.58 28.24
N ASN A 51 8.62 -38.77 29.56
CA ASN A 51 9.52 -39.51 30.43
C ASN A 51 9.75 -40.96 29.97
N ALA A 52 8.69 -41.64 29.48
CA ALA A 52 8.82 -42.99 28.92
C ALA A 52 9.65 -43.02 27.61
N LEU A 53 9.57 -41.99 26.77
CA LEU A 53 10.42 -41.88 25.58
C LEU A 53 11.84 -41.45 25.93
N ALA A 54 12.01 -40.57 26.91
CA ALA A 54 13.31 -40.14 27.40
C ALA A 54 14.11 -41.31 27.98
N GLU A 55 13.47 -42.17 28.78
CA GLU A 55 14.09 -43.41 29.31
C GLU A 55 14.59 -44.33 28.18
N LYS A 56 13.74 -44.55 27.15
CA LYS A 56 14.14 -45.36 25.99
C LYS A 56 15.28 -44.76 25.18
N ALA A 57 15.38 -43.43 25.15
CA ALA A 57 16.40 -42.67 24.41
C ALA A 57 17.66 -42.38 25.24
N GLY A 58 17.72 -42.81 26.50
CA GLY A 58 18.82 -42.47 27.42
C GLY A 58 18.91 -40.99 27.76
N ALA A 59 17.80 -40.25 27.62
CA ALA A 59 17.72 -38.83 27.90
C ALA A 59 17.19 -38.56 29.33
N PRO A 60 17.48 -37.40 29.92
CA PRO A 60 16.99 -37.05 31.27
C PRO A 60 15.45 -36.99 31.33
N GLN A 61 14.90 -37.62 32.36
CA GLN A 61 13.48 -37.45 32.70
C GLN A 61 13.22 -36.08 33.37
N ILE A 62 12.00 -35.59 33.27
CA ILE A 62 11.54 -34.33 33.90
C ILE A 62 10.64 -34.61 35.11
N PRO A 63 10.68 -33.75 36.13
CA PRO A 63 9.68 -33.80 37.20
C PRO A 63 8.28 -33.47 36.63
N ILE A 64 7.28 -34.25 37.08
CA ILE A 64 5.88 -34.06 36.68
C ILE A 64 5.30 -32.82 37.38
N GLY A 65 5.02 -31.78 36.63
CA GLY A 65 4.48 -30.53 37.17
C GLY A 65 4.27 -29.45 36.12
N VAL A 66 3.52 -28.41 36.48
CA VAL A 66 3.29 -27.26 35.61
C VAL A 66 4.58 -26.44 35.52
N GLN A 67 5.13 -26.30 34.33
CA GLN A 67 6.30 -25.48 34.04
C GLN A 67 5.86 -24.13 33.47
N GLN A 68 6.58 -23.07 33.81
CA GLN A 68 6.16 -21.72 33.45
C GLN A 68 7.36 -20.81 33.10
N VAL A 69 7.22 -20.07 32.02
CA VAL A 69 8.07 -18.92 31.68
C VAL A 69 7.36 -17.65 32.15
N TRP A 70 8.00 -16.90 33.04
CA TRP A 70 7.44 -15.69 33.58
C TRP A 70 8.30 -14.47 33.24
N LYS A 71 7.74 -13.51 32.50
CA LYS A 71 8.38 -12.29 32.05
C LYS A 71 7.46 -11.09 32.33
N PRO A 72 7.49 -10.56 33.56
CA PRO A 72 6.56 -9.50 33.97
C PRO A 72 6.68 -8.22 33.14
N ALA A 73 7.88 -7.82 32.74
CA ALA A 73 8.10 -6.65 31.88
C ALA A 73 7.48 -6.77 30.48
N LEU A 74 7.23 -8.01 30.01
CA LEU A 74 6.47 -8.29 28.79
C LEU A 74 5.01 -8.63 29.06
N GLY A 75 4.58 -8.70 30.31
CA GLY A 75 3.25 -9.18 30.70
C GLY A 75 3.02 -10.65 30.37
N VAL A 76 4.07 -11.46 30.25
CA VAL A 76 4.03 -12.85 29.80
C VAL A 76 4.07 -13.81 30.99
N THR A 77 3.17 -14.79 30.95
CA THR A 77 3.14 -15.93 31.85
C THR A 77 2.76 -17.16 31.02
N ASP A 78 3.75 -17.88 30.51
CA ASP A 78 3.57 -18.95 29.55
C ASP A 78 3.83 -20.34 30.14
N ARG A 79 2.84 -21.22 30.09
CA ARG A 79 2.89 -22.62 30.52
C ARG A 79 3.00 -23.59 29.36
N CYS A 80 3.24 -23.10 28.15
CA CYS A 80 3.33 -23.91 26.92
C CYS A 80 4.36 -25.04 27.03
N VAL A 81 5.48 -24.77 27.70
CA VAL A 81 6.54 -25.76 27.97
C VAL A 81 6.12 -26.91 28.90
N THR A 82 4.94 -26.81 29.53
CA THR A 82 4.33 -27.93 30.27
C THR A 82 3.96 -29.09 29.37
N CYS A 83 3.55 -28.80 28.11
CA CYS A 83 3.21 -29.80 27.07
C CYS A 83 4.30 -29.86 25.97
N HIS A 84 4.84 -28.72 25.54
CA HIS A 84 5.89 -28.62 24.53
C HIS A 84 7.27 -28.73 25.16
N ILE A 85 7.58 -29.87 25.75
CA ILE A 85 8.75 -30.08 26.64
C ILE A 85 10.07 -29.89 25.90
N GLY A 86 10.21 -30.38 24.67
CA GLY A 86 11.42 -30.25 23.88
C GLY A 86 11.79 -28.83 23.47
N MET A 87 10.86 -27.87 23.62
CA MET A 87 11.10 -26.44 23.33
C MET A 87 11.64 -25.68 24.56
N GLY A 88 11.69 -26.31 25.73
CA GLY A 88 12.22 -25.76 26.96
C GLY A 88 13.73 -25.98 27.13
N ALA A 89 14.15 -26.08 28.41
CA ALA A 89 15.55 -26.32 28.78
C ALA A 89 16.02 -27.77 28.64
N VAL A 90 15.13 -28.67 28.25
CA VAL A 90 15.34 -30.11 28.27
C VAL A 90 15.64 -30.63 26.86
N GLN A 91 16.35 -31.73 26.76
CA GLN A 91 16.71 -32.38 25.51
C GLN A 91 15.46 -32.81 24.73
N SER A 92 15.41 -32.54 23.41
CA SER A 92 14.37 -33.10 22.54
C SER A 92 14.46 -34.61 22.46
N VAL A 93 13.30 -35.27 22.38
CA VAL A 93 13.24 -36.75 22.30
C VAL A 93 12.57 -37.10 20.97
N PRO A 94 13.13 -38.08 20.22
CA PRO A 94 12.52 -38.52 18.97
C PRO A 94 11.20 -39.27 19.21
N GLY A 95 10.32 -39.26 18.21
CA GLY A 95 9.09 -40.06 18.21
C GLY A 95 7.80 -39.29 18.45
N ASP A 96 7.87 -38.03 18.94
CA ASP A 96 6.67 -37.19 19.11
C ASP A 96 6.94 -35.74 18.69
N PRO A 97 6.06 -35.12 17.86
CA PRO A 97 6.18 -33.72 17.45
C PRO A 97 6.21 -32.71 18.60
N LEU A 98 5.52 -33.01 19.73
CA LEU A 98 5.48 -32.13 20.92
C LEU A 98 6.84 -32.03 21.63
N PHE A 99 7.74 -32.95 21.38
CA PHE A 99 9.03 -33.07 22.09
C PHE A 99 10.21 -32.64 21.22
N LYS A 100 9.95 -32.08 20.03
CA LYS A 100 10.97 -31.50 19.16
C LYS A 100 11.53 -30.21 19.75
N ALA A 101 12.81 -29.97 19.48
CA ALA A 101 13.43 -28.68 19.76
C ALA A 101 12.77 -27.57 18.89
N HIS A 102 12.73 -26.35 19.43
CA HIS A 102 12.32 -25.20 18.66
C HIS A 102 13.29 -24.97 17.48
N PRO A 103 12.77 -24.68 16.26
CA PRO A 103 13.62 -24.28 15.14
C PRO A 103 14.51 -23.08 15.53
N ALA A 104 15.67 -22.95 14.88
CA ALA A 104 16.54 -21.80 15.11
C ALA A 104 15.82 -20.49 14.79
N ILE A 105 15.81 -19.57 15.75
CA ILE A 105 15.25 -18.21 15.63
C ILE A 105 16.23 -17.19 16.21
N PRO A 106 16.12 -15.89 15.83
CA PRO A 106 17.05 -14.87 16.32
C PRO A 106 16.91 -14.55 17.82
N HIS A 107 15.82 -14.98 18.45
CA HIS A 107 15.51 -14.69 19.85
C HIS A 107 15.43 -15.97 20.68
N ASP A 108 16.00 -15.94 21.90
CA ASP A 108 15.84 -17.04 22.85
C ASP A 108 14.41 -17.06 23.42
N PRO A 109 13.62 -18.14 23.18
CA PRO A 109 12.26 -18.24 23.74
C PRO A 109 12.19 -18.11 25.25
N LYS A 110 13.26 -18.45 25.97
CA LYS A 110 13.34 -18.32 27.44
C LYS A 110 13.36 -16.87 27.89
N GLN A 111 13.80 -15.94 27.03
CA GLN A 111 13.84 -14.49 27.33
C GLN A 111 12.54 -13.79 27.01
N PHE A 112 11.77 -14.29 26.03
CA PHE A 112 10.57 -13.61 25.50
C PHE A 112 9.27 -14.33 25.85
N GLY A 113 9.30 -15.63 26.12
CA GLY A 113 8.12 -16.48 26.21
C GLY A 113 7.61 -16.91 24.85
N CYS A 114 6.50 -17.66 24.83
CA CYS A 114 5.93 -18.28 23.63
C CYS A 114 4.82 -17.41 23.01
N THR A 115 3.90 -16.91 23.86
CA THR A 115 2.71 -16.18 23.40
C THR A 115 3.04 -14.85 22.73
N VAL A 116 4.19 -14.25 23.00
CA VAL A 116 4.65 -13.04 22.30
C VAL A 116 4.71 -13.23 20.78
N CYS A 117 5.17 -14.41 20.34
CA CYS A 117 5.29 -14.75 18.93
C CYS A 117 4.08 -15.55 18.40
N HIS A 118 3.56 -16.48 19.20
CA HIS A 118 2.56 -17.44 18.76
C HIS A 118 1.10 -16.97 19.01
N GLY A 119 0.86 -16.02 19.92
CA GLY A 119 -0.48 -15.73 20.44
C GLY A 119 -0.97 -16.84 21.38
N GLY A 120 -2.27 -16.96 21.55
CA GLY A 120 -2.89 -17.94 22.44
C GLY A 120 -2.91 -17.52 23.90
N GLN A 121 -3.35 -18.44 24.80
CA GLN A 121 -3.48 -18.20 26.23
C GLN A 121 -2.37 -18.87 27.03
N GLY A 122 -1.31 -18.15 27.35
CA GLY A 122 -0.11 -18.66 28.02
C GLY A 122 -0.39 -19.27 29.40
N ARG A 123 -1.40 -18.82 30.14
CA ARG A 123 -1.73 -19.32 31.50
C ARG A 123 -2.50 -20.62 31.52
N ALA A 124 -3.03 -21.05 30.38
CA ALA A 124 -3.83 -22.25 30.27
C ALA A 124 -3.01 -23.53 30.42
N THR A 125 -3.68 -24.62 30.80
CA THR A 125 -3.08 -25.95 31.02
C THR A 125 -3.83 -27.06 30.25
N SER A 126 -4.80 -26.69 29.38
CA SER A 126 -5.42 -27.59 28.41
C SER A 126 -5.14 -27.11 27.00
N LYS A 127 -5.15 -27.99 26.02
CA LYS A 127 -4.84 -27.69 24.61
C LYS A 127 -5.75 -26.60 24.05
N GLU A 128 -7.06 -26.78 24.14
CA GLU A 128 -8.05 -25.85 23.57
C GLU A 128 -7.89 -24.46 24.16
N ALA A 129 -7.76 -24.36 25.49
CA ALA A 129 -7.60 -23.08 26.16
C ALA A 129 -6.23 -22.43 25.85
N ALA A 130 -5.14 -23.21 25.84
CA ALA A 130 -3.80 -22.70 25.56
C ALA A 130 -3.68 -22.13 24.14
N HIS A 131 -4.35 -22.76 23.18
CA HIS A 131 -4.39 -22.30 21.79
C HIS A 131 -5.40 -21.18 21.55
N GLY A 132 -6.21 -20.84 22.57
CA GLY A 132 -7.16 -19.72 22.51
C GLY A 132 -8.49 -20.05 21.83
N PHE A 133 -8.82 -21.34 21.63
CA PHE A 133 -10.08 -21.77 21.02
C PHE A 133 -11.18 -22.01 22.07
N VAL A 134 -11.28 -21.11 23.03
CA VAL A 134 -12.31 -21.11 24.06
C VAL A 134 -13.07 -19.79 24.06
N SER A 135 -14.36 -19.84 24.44
CA SER A 135 -15.17 -18.64 24.58
C SER A 135 -14.51 -17.64 25.55
N HIS A 136 -14.65 -16.35 25.29
CA HIS A 136 -14.13 -15.25 26.11
C HIS A 136 -12.59 -15.09 26.12
N TRP A 137 -11.86 -15.75 25.21
CA TRP A 137 -10.47 -15.48 25.00
C TRP A 137 -10.25 -14.77 23.65
N ASP A 138 -9.70 -13.55 23.70
CA ASP A 138 -9.65 -12.66 22.56
C ASP A 138 -8.48 -12.94 21.60
N GLU A 139 -7.41 -13.56 22.11
CA GLU A 139 -6.18 -13.76 21.34
C GLU A 139 -5.97 -15.25 21.03
N GLN A 140 -6.33 -15.66 19.82
CA GLN A 140 -6.11 -17.01 19.31
C GLN A 140 -4.64 -17.21 18.89
N MET A 141 -4.19 -18.46 18.92
CA MET A 141 -2.87 -18.82 18.40
C MET A 141 -2.83 -18.64 16.88
N LEU A 142 -1.74 -18.05 16.39
CA LEU A 142 -1.49 -17.93 14.96
C LEU A 142 -1.23 -19.31 14.34
N ASP A 143 -1.82 -19.57 13.19
CA ASP A 143 -1.53 -20.77 12.42
C ASP A 143 -0.10 -20.74 11.80
N ALA A 144 0.38 -21.88 11.31
CA ALA A 144 1.73 -22.02 10.80
C ALA A 144 2.06 -21.05 9.64
N LYS A 145 1.07 -20.71 8.81
CA LYS A 145 1.27 -19.80 7.67
C LYS A 145 1.46 -18.35 8.10
N HIS A 146 0.81 -17.94 9.21
CA HIS A 146 0.80 -16.57 9.69
C HIS A 146 1.71 -16.36 10.92
N LEU A 147 2.46 -17.38 11.32
CA LEU A 147 3.27 -17.38 12.54
C LEU A 147 4.29 -16.22 12.58
N SER A 148 4.95 -15.93 11.46
CA SER A 148 5.91 -14.83 11.38
C SER A 148 5.28 -13.45 11.61
N SER A 149 3.95 -13.32 11.51
CA SER A 149 3.24 -12.08 11.87
C SER A 149 3.33 -11.75 13.36
N GLY A 150 3.61 -12.74 14.20
CA GLY A 150 3.86 -12.53 15.63
C GLY A 150 5.06 -11.62 15.92
N CYS A 151 6.04 -11.55 15.01
CA CYS A 151 7.17 -10.61 15.11
C CYS A 151 6.70 -9.16 15.24
N GLY A 152 5.51 -8.83 14.72
CA GLY A 152 4.89 -7.52 14.81
C GLY A 152 4.55 -7.05 16.22
N THR A 153 4.55 -7.93 17.22
CA THR A 153 4.41 -7.55 18.63
C THR A 153 5.50 -6.58 19.07
N CYS A 154 6.72 -6.77 18.57
CA CYS A 154 7.88 -5.93 18.89
C CYS A 154 8.30 -5.07 17.68
N HIS A 155 8.33 -5.66 16.49
CA HIS A 155 8.73 -5.01 15.26
C HIS A 155 7.51 -4.38 14.57
N ASN A 156 7.58 -3.13 14.17
CA ASN A 156 6.49 -2.45 13.48
C ASN A 156 6.83 -2.06 12.04
N ASN A 157 7.96 -2.54 11.53
CA ASN A 157 8.42 -2.28 10.18
C ASN A 157 9.21 -3.47 9.65
N ALA A 158 9.02 -3.78 8.37
CA ALA A 158 9.82 -4.71 7.60
C ALA A 158 10.42 -3.95 6.39
N PRO A 159 11.51 -4.43 5.78
CA PRO A 159 12.01 -3.80 4.56
C PRO A 159 10.98 -3.91 3.45
N TRP A 160 10.78 -2.80 2.72
CA TRP A 160 9.95 -2.81 1.54
C TRP A 160 10.82 -2.99 0.29
N ILE A 161 10.69 -4.15 -0.31
CA ILE A 161 11.38 -4.55 -1.52
C ILE A 161 10.30 -5.00 -2.52
N PRO A 162 10.27 -4.49 -3.76
CA PRO A 162 9.28 -4.90 -4.75
C PRO A 162 9.24 -6.41 -4.92
N ARG A 163 8.04 -7.01 -5.00
CA ARG A 163 7.88 -8.48 -5.10
C ARG A 163 8.58 -9.06 -6.32
N GLN A 164 8.55 -8.34 -7.44
CA GLN A 164 9.26 -8.75 -8.64
C GLN A 164 10.78 -8.86 -8.41
N GLN A 165 11.35 -7.92 -7.65
CA GLN A 165 12.75 -7.91 -7.26
C GLN A 165 13.06 -9.08 -6.31
N LEU A 166 12.22 -9.32 -5.30
CA LEU A 166 12.34 -10.48 -4.43
C LEU A 166 12.35 -11.80 -5.21
N ALA A 167 11.39 -11.96 -6.12
CA ALA A 167 11.28 -13.18 -6.93
C ALA A 167 12.46 -13.37 -7.88
N ARG A 168 13.00 -12.28 -8.44
CA ARG A 168 14.20 -12.35 -9.29
C ARG A 168 15.43 -12.72 -8.48
N GLY A 169 15.68 -12.07 -7.35
CA GLY A 169 16.78 -12.39 -6.46
C GLY A 169 16.72 -13.82 -5.92
N GLN A 170 15.52 -14.32 -5.59
CA GLN A 170 15.32 -15.72 -5.20
C GLN A 170 15.75 -16.68 -6.32
N ARG A 171 15.27 -16.46 -7.54
CA ARG A 171 15.67 -17.32 -8.69
C ARG A 171 17.18 -17.30 -8.93
N LEU A 172 17.82 -16.15 -8.77
CA LEU A 172 19.28 -16.05 -8.90
C LEU A 172 20.00 -16.84 -7.81
N VAL A 173 19.57 -16.73 -6.55
CA VAL A 173 20.13 -17.52 -5.43
C VAL A 173 19.95 -19.03 -5.65
N GLU A 174 18.83 -19.45 -6.23
CA GLU A 174 18.54 -20.84 -6.58
C GLU A 174 19.37 -21.31 -7.79
N SER A 175 19.41 -20.54 -8.87
CA SER A 175 20.13 -20.89 -10.11
C SER A 175 21.65 -20.90 -9.94
N LEU A 176 22.17 -20.03 -9.07
CA LEU A 176 23.60 -19.97 -8.72
C LEU A 176 23.97 -20.96 -7.60
N ASP A 177 23.03 -21.80 -7.17
CA ASP A 177 23.21 -22.85 -6.16
C ASP A 177 23.93 -22.38 -4.88
N CYS A 178 23.57 -21.19 -4.37
CA CYS A 178 24.15 -20.63 -3.15
C CYS A 178 24.00 -21.57 -1.94
N ARG A 179 23.00 -22.46 -1.95
CA ARG A 179 22.74 -23.47 -0.91
C ARG A 179 23.74 -24.60 -0.90
N SER A 180 24.58 -24.75 -1.91
CA SER A 180 25.68 -25.72 -1.89
C SER A 180 26.73 -25.41 -0.79
N CYS A 181 26.84 -24.14 -0.40
CA CYS A 181 27.73 -23.68 0.67
C CYS A 181 26.95 -23.09 1.85
N HIS A 182 25.95 -22.28 1.59
CA HIS A 182 25.18 -21.55 2.59
C HIS A 182 23.91 -22.30 3.04
N LYS A 183 23.54 -22.10 4.29
CA LYS A 183 22.22 -22.44 4.78
C LYS A 183 21.27 -21.27 4.55
N LEU A 184 20.06 -21.55 4.06
CA LEU A 184 19.03 -20.56 3.81
C LEU A 184 17.65 -21.14 4.13
N ASP A 185 16.91 -20.53 5.04
CA ASP A 185 15.59 -20.98 5.51
C ASP A 185 15.58 -22.46 5.96
N GLY A 186 16.63 -22.86 6.65
CA GLY A 186 16.81 -24.23 7.15
C GLY A 186 17.31 -25.25 6.13
N GLN A 187 17.48 -24.87 4.86
CA GLN A 187 17.96 -25.74 3.77
C GLN A 187 19.39 -25.36 3.35
N GLY A 188 20.13 -26.31 2.82
CA GLY A 188 21.52 -26.14 2.36
C GLY A 188 22.56 -26.79 3.28
N ARG A 189 23.83 -26.84 2.84
CA ARG A 189 24.90 -27.57 3.53
C ARG A 189 25.39 -26.88 4.80
N GLY A 190 25.44 -25.55 4.84
CA GLY A 190 25.91 -24.80 6.01
C GLY A 190 27.43 -24.88 6.24
N SER A 191 28.22 -25.15 5.20
CA SER A 191 29.68 -25.02 5.24
C SER A 191 30.15 -23.55 5.31
N ALA A 192 29.26 -22.62 4.92
CA ALA A 192 29.43 -21.17 5.04
C ALA A 192 28.35 -20.58 5.95
N SER A 193 28.33 -19.24 6.10
CA SER A 193 27.41 -18.54 7.00
C SER A 193 25.95 -18.80 6.62
N ASP A 194 25.08 -18.89 7.64
CA ASP A 194 23.62 -18.96 7.46
C ASP A 194 23.09 -17.62 6.94
N LEU A 195 22.45 -17.64 5.77
CA LEU A 195 21.87 -16.48 5.09
C LEU A 195 20.42 -16.22 5.49
N SER A 196 19.78 -17.10 6.27
CA SER A 196 18.38 -16.94 6.72
C SER A 196 18.14 -15.62 7.48
N TYR A 197 19.21 -15.00 7.97
CA TYR A 197 19.20 -13.76 8.73
C TYR A 197 20.14 -12.69 8.16
N ALA A 198 20.46 -12.77 6.87
CA ALA A 198 21.39 -11.84 6.23
C ALA A 198 20.94 -10.38 6.33
N GLY A 199 19.63 -10.12 6.21
CA GLY A 199 19.05 -8.79 6.34
C GLY A 199 19.19 -8.15 7.73
N ILE A 200 19.31 -8.96 8.79
CA ILE A 200 19.53 -8.46 10.16
C ILE A 200 20.99 -8.04 10.38
N LYS A 201 21.92 -8.68 9.66
CA LYS A 201 23.36 -8.38 9.79
C LYS A 201 23.74 -7.01 9.23
N GLY A 202 22.87 -6.39 8.42
CA GLY A 202 23.04 -5.03 7.94
C GLY A 202 24.18 -4.83 6.94
N PHE A 203 24.56 -5.88 6.22
CA PHE A 203 25.54 -5.77 5.15
C PHE A 203 25.00 -4.90 4.01
N LYS A 204 25.85 -4.02 3.48
CA LYS A 204 25.51 -3.17 2.33
C LYS A 204 25.63 -3.94 1.02
N ALA A 205 25.00 -3.43 -0.04
CA ALA A 205 25.07 -4.03 -1.37
C ALA A 205 26.51 -4.12 -1.89
N GLU A 206 27.31 -3.09 -1.61
CA GLU A 206 28.73 -3.05 -1.99
C GLU A 206 29.54 -4.16 -1.31
N TRP A 207 29.16 -4.55 -0.07
CA TRP A 207 29.80 -5.69 0.58
C TRP A 207 29.41 -7.02 -0.08
N HIS A 208 28.15 -7.18 -0.49
CA HIS A 208 27.72 -8.37 -1.21
C HIS A 208 28.46 -8.51 -2.55
N GLN A 209 28.58 -7.41 -3.29
CA GLN A 209 29.33 -7.38 -4.54
C GLN A 209 30.79 -7.77 -4.31
N TRP A 210 31.48 -7.12 -3.37
CA TRP A 210 32.87 -7.45 -3.02
C TRP A 210 33.02 -8.92 -2.60
N HIS A 211 32.10 -9.45 -1.78
CA HIS A 211 32.16 -10.84 -1.32
C HIS A 211 32.06 -11.83 -2.49
N LEU A 212 31.14 -11.60 -3.42
CA LEU A 212 30.98 -12.46 -4.59
C LEU A 212 32.20 -12.40 -5.53
N GLU A 213 32.75 -11.23 -5.76
CA GLU A 213 33.94 -11.02 -6.57
C GLU A 213 35.19 -11.59 -5.92
N GLU A 214 35.36 -11.42 -4.63
CA GLU A 214 36.54 -11.90 -3.89
C GLU A 214 36.54 -13.43 -3.78
N GLN A 215 35.38 -14.05 -3.57
CA GLN A 215 35.28 -15.53 -3.62
C GLN A 215 35.65 -16.03 -5.02
N ALA A 216 35.25 -15.36 -6.06
CA ALA A 216 35.65 -15.72 -7.44
C ALA A 216 37.16 -15.62 -7.67
N ARG A 217 37.86 -14.71 -6.95
CA ARG A 217 39.33 -14.58 -7.02
C ARG A 217 40.08 -15.60 -6.15
N GLN A 218 39.58 -15.87 -4.94
CA GLN A 218 40.30 -16.70 -3.96
C GLN A 218 40.12 -18.20 -4.17
N THR A 219 38.97 -18.63 -4.70
CA THR A 219 38.67 -20.06 -4.81
C THR A 219 39.20 -20.73 -6.07
N ASN A 220 40.05 -20.04 -6.85
CA ASN A 220 40.62 -20.56 -8.09
C ASN A 220 39.55 -21.26 -8.98
N ASP A 221 39.88 -21.87 -10.02
CA ASP A 221 39.07 -22.42 -11.09
C ASP A 221 37.67 -22.98 -10.76
N VAL A 222 37.42 -23.46 -9.55
CA VAL A 222 36.11 -24.06 -9.21
C VAL A 222 35.00 -23.01 -9.13
N TRP A 223 35.23 -21.88 -8.45
CA TRP A 223 34.24 -20.80 -8.35
C TRP A 223 34.07 -20.08 -9.70
N LYS A 224 35.18 -19.73 -10.35
CA LYS A 224 35.16 -19.12 -11.69
C LYS A 224 34.43 -19.96 -12.72
N ASN A 225 34.64 -21.29 -12.69
CA ASN A 225 34.03 -22.20 -13.64
C ASN A 225 32.55 -22.49 -13.32
N SER A 226 32.13 -22.37 -12.04
CA SER A 226 30.76 -22.65 -11.61
C SER A 226 29.86 -21.45 -11.67
N TYR A 227 30.37 -20.23 -11.36
CA TYR A 227 29.52 -19.05 -11.20
C TYR A 227 29.84 -17.92 -12.19
N GLY A 228 31.01 -17.93 -12.81
CA GLY A 228 31.42 -16.89 -13.75
C GLY A 228 31.47 -15.50 -13.10
N GLN A 229 31.42 -14.47 -13.92
CA GLN A 229 31.24 -13.09 -13.45
C GLN A 229 29.75 -12.79 -13.34
N ILE A 230 29.27 -12.52 -12.12
CA ILE A 230 27.88 -12.13 -11.88
C ILE A 230 27.71 -10.66 -12.25
N ALA A 231 26.74 -10.34 -13.09
CA ALA A 231 26.48 -8.96 -13.51
C ALA A 231 26.03 -8.09 -12.31
N ASP A 232 26.44 -6.81 -12.28
CA ASP A 232 26.11 -5.88 -11.20
C ASP A 232 24.59 -5.79 -10.93
N ALA A 233 23.78 -5.84 -11.99
CA ALA A 233 22.34 -5.86 -11.88
C ALA A 233 21.83 -7.11 -11.14
N ASP A 234 22.43 -8.27 -11.36
CA ASP A 234 22.06 -9.51 -10.68
C ASP A 234 22.55 -9.53 -9.23
N VAL A 235 23.73 -8.96 -8.95
CA VAL A 235 24.21 -8.75 -7.57
C VAL A 235 23.25 -7.84 -6.79
N ALA A 236 22.72 -6.79 -7.40
CA ALA A 236 21.75 -5.91 -6.76
C ALA A 236 20.44 -6.67 -6.41
N GLU A 237 19.96 -7.55 -7.29
CA GLU A 237 18.78 -8.38 -7.05
C GLU A 237 19.02 -9.43 -5.95
N ILE A 238 20.17 -10.10 -5.96
CA ILE A 238 20.59 -11.01 -4.90
C ILE A 238 20.68 -10.28 -3.57
N SER A 239 21.30 -9.11 -3.55
CA SER A 239 21.43 -8.28 -2.34
C SER A 239 20.06 -7.89 -1.78
N ALA A 240 19.13 -7.45 -2.62
CA ALA A 240 17.77 -7.13 -2.21
C ALA A 240 17.06 -8.34 -1.60
N TYR A 241 17.18 -9.51 -2.23
CA TYR A 241 16.64 -10.75 -1.69
C TYR A 241 17.26 -11.12 -0.34
N LEU A 242 18.58 -11.00 -0.17
CA LEU A 242 19.25 -11.25 1.10
C LEU A 242 18.85 -10.24 2.18
N HIS A 243 18.64 -8.98 1.85
CA HIS A 243 18.09 -7.98 2.77
C HIS A 243 16.68 -8.32 3.26
N SER A 244 15.90 -9.07 2.48
CA SER A 244 14.60 -9.58 2.92
C SER A 244 14.67 -10.68 3.97
N ARG A 245 15.85 -11.31 4.13
CA ARG A 245 16.07 -12.44 5.06
C ARG A 245 16.25 -11.93 6.50
N ILE A 246 15.14 -11.57 7.13
CA ILE A 246 15.07 -11.05 8.51
C ILE A 246 14.49 -12.07 9.50
N GLY A 247 14.44 -13.34 9.11
CA GLY A 247 13.77 -14.41 9.89
C GLY A 247 12.24 -14.43 9.73
N ALA A 248 11.69 -13.51 8.95
CA ALA A 248 10.26 -13.41 8.65
C ALA A 248 10.02 -13.09 7.17
N PRO A 249 10.48 -13.94 6.23
CA PRO A 249 10.44 -13.64 4.80
C PRO A 249 9.01 -13.41 4.28
N ARG A 250 8.04 -14.16 4.81
CA ARG A 250 6.63 -14.01 4.45
C ARG A 250 6.06 -12.63 4.83
N VAL A 251 6.51 -12.04 5.93
CA VAL A 251 6.10 -10.67 6.32
C VAL A 251 6.65 -9.63 5.35
N VAL A 252 7.89 -9.79 4.89
CA VAL A 252 8.48 -8.88 3.89
C VAL A 252 7.70 -8.93 2.59
N GLU A 253 7.38 -10.12 2.09
CA GLU A 253 6.57 -10.31 0.89
C GLU A 253 5.15 -9.75 1.06
N ALA A 254 4.54 -9.98 2.22
CA ALA A 254 3.21 -9.49 2.55
C ALA A 254 3.16 -7.95 2.62
N GLN A 255 4.15 -7.33 3.24
CA GLN A 255 4.27 -5.86 3.23
C GLN A 255 4.45 -5.33 1.82
N SER A 256 5.29 -5.97 1.01
CA SER A 256 5.52 -5.56 -0.37
C SER A 256 4.22 -5.63 -1.19
N LEU A 257 3.43 -6.69 -1.05
CA LEU A 257 2.11 -6.79 -1.69
C LEU A 257 1.16 -5.68 -1.20
N ALA A 258 1.10 -5.40 0.10
CA ALA A 258 0.25 -4.35 0.64
C ALA A 258 0.63 -2.96 0.11
N MET A 259 1.92 -2.68 -0.03
CA MET A 259 2.40 -1.43 -0.64
C MET A 259 2.06 -1.37 -2.14
N GLU A 260 2.23 -2.46 -2.88
CA GLU A 260 1.84 -2.57 -4.30
C GLU A 260 0.34 -2.41 -4.51
N ARG A 261 -0.49 -2.81 -3.56
CA ARG A 261 -1.95 -2.59 -3.59
C ARG A 261 -2.34 -1.17 -3.21
N GLY A 262 -1.40 -0.34 -2.73
CA GLY A 262 -1.65 1.06 -2.37
C GLY A 262 -2.51 1.21 -1.11
N CYS A 263 -2.36 0.33 -0.14
CA CYS A 263 -3.16 0.35 1.11
C CYS A 263 -3.07 1.68 1.85
N LEU A 264 -1.90 2.35 1.82
CA LEU A 264 -1.70 3.67 2.42
C LEU A 264 -2.50 4.79 1.75
N GLY A 265 -3.04 4.58 0.55
CA GLY A 265 -3.93 5.56 -0.10
C GLY A 265 -5.23 5.79 0.66
N CYS A 266 -5.73 4.76 1.36
CA CYS A 266 -6.99 4.80 2.10
C CYS A 266 -6.81 4.61 3.60
N HIS A 267 -5.83 3.83 4.05
CA HIS A 267 -5.62 3.44 5.43
C HIS A 267 -4.38 4.09 6.04
N LYS A 268 -4.47 4.42 7.32
CA LYS A 268 -3.30 4.81 8.13
C LYS A 268 -2.59 3.57 8.65
N ILE A 269 -1.27 3.52 8.46
CA ILE A 269 -0.38 2.48 8.99
C ILE A 269 0.83 3.15 9.63
N ASN A 270 1.05 2.92 10.91
CA ASN A 270 2.10 3.56 11.70
C ASN A 270 2.09 5.10 11.57
N GLY A 271 0.90 5.68 11.64
CA GLY A 271 0.66 7.12 11.54
C GLY A 271 0.77 7.71 10.14
N ARG A 272 0.98 6.91 9.09
CA ARG A 272 1.16 7.34 7.71
C ARG A 272 0.04 6.82 6.82
N GLY A 273 -0.46 7.63 5.89
CA GLY A 273 -1.48 7.24 4.91
C GLY A 273 -2.77 8.05 5.01
N GLY A 274 -3.78 7.63 4.23
CA GLY A 274 -5.10 8.24 4.17
C GLY A 274 -6.01 7.88 5.36
N GLU A 275 -7.15 8.55 5.45
CA GLU A 275 -8.15 8.38 6.52
C GLU A 275 -9.52 7.92 5.97
N GLU A 276 -9.58 7.52 4.71
CA GLU A 276 -10.82 7.00 4.08
C GLU A 276 -11.25 5.65 4.65
N GLY A 277 -10.30 4.86 5.13
CA GLY A 277 -10.51 3.61 5.85
C GLY A 277 -9.98 3.69 7.28
N PRO A 278 -10.34 2.72 8.14
CA PRO A 278 -9.83 2.66 9.51
C PRO A 278 -8.30 2.48 9.53
N ALA A 279 -7.65 2.98 10.59
CA ALA A 279 -6.24 2.69 10.83
C ALA A 279 -6.03 1.18 11.03
N LEU A 280 -4.96 0.65 10.42
CA LEU A 280 -4.68 -0.79 10.47
C LEU A 280 -3.79 -1.21 11.65
N ASP A 281 -3.21 -0.28 12.39
CA ASP A 281 -2.21 -0.53 13.42
C ASP A 281 -2.65 -1.46 14.57
N ALA A 282 -3.95 -1.54 14.83
CA ALA A 282 -4.52 -2.36 15.90
C ALA A 282 -5.32 -3.58 15.39
N VAL A 283 -5.54 -3.71 14.08
CA VAL A 283 -6.41 -4.76 13.53
C VAL A 283 -5.87 -6.16 13.81
N GLY A 284 -4.55 -6.34 13.78
CA GLY A 284 -3.91 -7.63 14.07
C GLY A 284 -4.08 -8.13 15.51
N ARG A 285 -4.68 -7.33 16.41
CA ARG A 285 -4.99 -7.67 17.80
C ARG A 285 -6.45 -7.46 18.16
N LYS A 286 -7.31 -7.28 17.16
CA LYS A 286 -8.72 -7.05 17.42
C LYS A 286 -9.34 -8.29 18.08
N PRO A 287 -10.06 -8.14 19.22
CA PRO A 287 -10.72 -9.25 19.88
C PRO A 287 -11.68 -9.98 18.94
N VAL A 288 -11.63 -11.30 18.96
CA VAL A 288 -12.53 -12.14 18.15
C VAL A 288 -14.00 -11.88 18.50
N GLY A 289 -14.29 -11.60 19.77
CA GLY A 289 -15.62 -11.26 20.25
C GLY A 289 -16.22 -9.97 19.67
N ASP A 290 -15.37 -9.07 19.16
CA ASP A 290 -15.80 -7.81 18.53
C ASP A 290 -16.11 -7.96 17.03
N LEU A 291 -15.97 -9.16 16.46
CA LEU A 291 -16.10 -9.41 15.04
C LEU A 291 -17.43 -10.09 14.69
N ASN A 292 -18.04 -9.66 13.59
CA ASN A 292 -19.22 -10.32 13.05
C ASN A 292 -18.82 -11.36 11.99
N PHE A 293 -19.01 -12.63 12.29
CA PHE A 293 -18.67 -13.76 11.41
C PHE A 293 -19.81 -14.21 10.47
N ALA A 294 -20.95 -13.53 10.44
CA ALA A 294 -22.10 -13.95 9.62
C ALA A 294 -21.75 -14.09 8.11
N GLY A 295 -20.84 -13.24 7.59
CA GLY A 295 -20.34 -13.31 6.21
C GLY A 295 -19.01 -14.06 6.04
N VAL A 296 -18.53 -14.77 7.08
CA VAL A 296 -17.21 -15.43 7.09
C VAL A 296 -17.40 -16.94 7.20
N PRO A 297 -17.27 -17.69 6.10
CA PRO A 297 -17.38 -19.14 6.13
C PRO A 297 -16.18 -19.78 6.85
N GLY A 298 -16.41 -20.92 7.54
CA GLY A 298 -15.40 -21.68 8.25
C GLY A 298 -15.27 -21.29 9.73
N GLU A 299 -14.11 -21.56 10.32
CA GLU A 299 -13.87 -21.28 11.74
C GLU A 299 -13.83 -19.78 12.06
N PRO A 300 -14.43 -19.34 13.18
CA PRO A 300 -14.46 -17.95 13.59
C PRO A 300 -13.11 -17.52 14.17
N THR A 301 -12.12 -17.32 13.31
CA THR A 301 -10.79 -16.85 13.66
C THR A 301 -10.51 -15.45 13.08
N LEU A 302 -9.68 -14.65 13.76
CA LEU A 302 -9.26 -13.34 13.28
C LEU A 302 -8.58 -13.45 11.89
N VAL A 303 -7.76 -14.48 11.69
CA VAL A 303 -7.10 -14.77 10.41
C VAL A 303 -8.12 -14.95 9.30
N ASN A 304 -9.14 -15.83 9.53
CA ASN A 304 -10.16 -16.13 8.53
C ASN A 304 -11.02 -14.89 8.22
N TYR A 305 -11.35 -14.10 9.24
CA TYR A 305 -12.06 -12.82 9.08
C TYR A 305 -11.29 -11.86 8.17
N ILE A 306 -10.00 -11.64 8.44
CA ILE A 306 -9.15 -10.73 7.66
C ILE A 306 -8.99 -11.23 6.22
N ARG A 307 -8.72 -12.53 6.03
CA ARG A 307 -8.63 -13.14 4.70
C ARG A 307 -9.89 -12.93 3.88
N ARG A 308 -11.05 -13.24 4.47
CA ARG A 308 -12.33 -13.08 3.79
C ARG A 308 -12.63 -11.62 3.47
N HIS A 309 -12.25 -10.69 4.36
CA HIS A 309 -12.40 -9.27 4.15
C HIS A 309 -11.60 -8.77 2.93
N PHE A 310 -10.43 -9.33 2.63
CA PHE A 310 -9.67 -8.98 1.42
C PHE A 310 -10.28 -9.55 0.13
N ILE A 311 -10.97 -10.68 0.21
CA ILE A 311 -11.60 -11.31 -0.95
C ILE A 311 -12.95 -10.63 -1.25
N ASP A 312 -13.76 -10.42 -0.24
CA ASP A 312 -15.13 -9.91 -0.34
C ASP A 312 -15.45 -8.95 0.83
N PRO A 313 -14.94 -7.70 0.78
CA PRO A 313 -15.12 -6.74 1.86
C PRO A 313 -16.59 -6.46 2.18
N SER A 314 -17.45 -6.35 1.18
CA SER A 314 -18.87 -6.05 1.34
C SER A 314 -19.67 -7.22 1.92
N GLY A 315 -19.25 -8.45 1.64
CA GLY A 315 -19.84 -9.64 2.22
C GLY A 315 -19.50 -9.83 3.71
N VAL A 316 -18.36 -9.29 4.16
CA VAL A 316 -17.94 -9.35 5.58
C VAL A 316 -18.45 -8.14 6.36
N VAL A 317 -18.39 -6.95 5.76
CA VAL A 317 -18.86 -5.70 6.39
C VAL A 317 -19.87 -5.04 5.46
N ALA A 318 -21.15 -5.11 5.83
CA ALA A 318 -22.22 -4.52 5.06
C ALA A 318 -21.97 -3.02 4.82
N GLY A 319 -22.08 -2.58 3.57
CA GLY A 319 -21.82 -1.20 3.17
C GLY A 319 -20.34 -0.82 3.07
N SER A 320 -19.41 -1.78 3.16
CA SER A 320 -17.99 -1.53 2.93
C SER A 320 -17.77 -0.94 1.54
N LEU A 321 -17.00 0.15 1.50
CA LEU A 321 -16.56 0.80 0.27
C LEU A 321 -15.14 0.38 -0.13
N MET A 322 -14.54 -0.55 0.61
CA MET A 322 -13.26 -1.14 0.25
C MET A 322 -13.44 -2.06 -0.96
N PRO A 323 -12.71 -1.88 -2.05
CA PRO A 323 -12.73 -2.83 -3.16
C PRO A 323 -12.00 -4.14 -2.78
N PRO A 324 -12.33 -5.27 -3.40
CA PRO A 324 -11.56 -6.51 -3.24
C PRO A 324 -10.07 -6.29 -3.51
N GLN A 325 -9.21 -6.75 -2.60
CA GLN A 325 -7.77 -6.55 -2.67
C GLN A 325 -6.99 -7.81 -3.04
N ALA A 326 -7.58 -8.99 -2.82
CA ALA A 326 -7.00 -10.27 -3.16
C ALA A 326 -7.76 -10.93 -4.30
N THR A 327 -7.02 -11.42 -5.30
CA THR A 327 -7.56 -12.18 -6.44
C THR A 327 -7.37 -13.69 -6.26
N THR A 328 -6.48 -14.09 -5.35
CA THR A 328 -6.19 -15.48 -5.00
C THR A 328 -6.19 -15.67 -3.49
N ASN A 329 -6.36 -16.92 -3.05
CA ASN A 329 -6.26 -17.28 -1.63
C ASN A 329 -4.85 -16.99 -1.08
N GLU A 330 -3.79 -17.15 -1.88
CA GLU A 330 -2.43 -16.86 -1.47
C GLU A 330 -2.21 -15.35 -1.24
N GLU A 331 -2.75 -14.49 -2.10
CA GLU A 331 -2.73 -13.04 -1.87
C GLU A 331 -3.50 -12.65 -0.62
N ALA A 332 -4.64 -13.30 -0.35
CA ALA A 332 -5.41 -13.08 0.87
C ALA A 332 -4.62 -13.50 2.13
N ASP A 333 -3.91 -14.64 2.07
CA ASP A 333 -3.04 -15.10 3.16
C ASP A 333 -1.86 -14.14 3.39
N LEU A 334 -1.25 -13.61 2.33
CA LEU A 334 -0.17 -12.62 2.43
C LEU A 334 -0.66 -11.32 3.04
N LEU A 335 -1.76 -10.75 2.54
CA LEU A 335 -2.32 -9.51 3.08
C LEU A 335 -2.77 -9.69 4.53
N ALA A 336 -3.34 -10.85 4.89
CA ALA A 336 -3.67 -11.17 6.26
C ALA A 336 -2.41 -11.23 7.13
N SER A 337 -1.33 -11.83 6.65
CA SER A 337 -0.04 -11.86 7.36
C SER A 337 0.49 -10.45 7.64
N TYR A 338 0.34 -9.52 6.69
CA TYR A 338 0.75 -8.13 6.91
C TYR A 338 -0.10 -7.43 7.96
N VAL A 339 -1.44 -7.52 7.87
CA VAL A 339 -2.33 -6.88 8.85
C VAL A 339 -2.16 -7.48 10.25
N LEU A 340 -1.96 -8.80 10.34
CA LEU A 340 -1.62 -9.46 11.60
C LEU A 340 -0.26 -9.03 12.15
N PHE A 341 0.71 -8.70 11.29
CA PHE A 341 1.99 -8.14 11.70
C PHE A 341 1.84 -6.73 12.29
N LEU A 342 0.84 -5.95 11.90
CA LEU A 342 0.52 -4.65 12.46
C LEU A 342 -0.14 -4.78 13.85
N ARG A 343 0.53 -5.48 14.78
CA ARG A 343 0.06 -5.75 16.15
C ARG A 343 0.97 -5.17 17.23
N SER A 344 1.77 -4.18 16.89
CA SER A 344 2.75 -3.62 17.83
C SER A 344 2.08 -3.10 19.11
N ARG A 345 2.78 -3.26 20.23
CA ARG A 345 2.35 -2.75 21.54
C ARG A 345 3.43 -1.90 22.17
N LYS A 346 3.04 -1.13 23.18
CA LYS A 346 4.03 -0.42 24.02
C LYS A 346 4.86 -1.46 24.78
N LEU A 347 6.17 -1.34 24.68
CA LEU A 347 7.14 -2.23 25.32
C LEU A 347 8.01 -1.44 26.29
N SER A 348 8.60 -2.12 27.28
CA SER A 348 9.69 -1.54 28.04
C SER A 348 10.94 -1.36 27.16
N PRO A 349 11.82 -0.40 27.44
CA PRO A 349 12.98 -0.11 26.59
C PRO A 349 13.88 -1.33 26.32
N GLU A 350 14.02 -2.23 27.30
CA GLU A 350 14.84 -3.45 27.21
C GLU A 350 14.34 -4.45 26.14
N TYR A 351 13.03 -4.43 25.82
CA TYR A 351 12.40 -5.30 24.83
C TYR A 351 12.04 -4.56 23.53
N THR A 352 12.30 -3.26 23.46
CA THR A 352 12.03 -2.49 22.26
C THR A 352 13.17 -2.64 21.25
N PRO A 353 12.90 -3.08 19.99
CA PRO A 353 13.93 -3.17 18.97
C PRO A 353 14.64 -1.82 18.76
N LYS A 354 15.95 -1.87 18.48
CA LYS A 354 16.80 -0.65 18.39
C LYS A 354 16.28 0.36 17.37
N ASP A 355 15.82 -0.08 16.22
CA ASP A 355 15.27 0.79 15.16
C ASP A 355 13.96 1.46 15.59
N ARG A 356 13.12 0.76 16.33
CA ARG A 356 11.90 1.29 16.91
C ARG A 356 12.20 2.26 18.05
N LEU A 357 13.16 1.89 18.93
CA LEU A 357 13.61 2.73 20.04
C LEU A 357 14.13 4.07 19.54
N LYS A 358 14.94 4.08 18.49
CA LYS A 358 15.46 5.30 17.86
C LYS A 358 14.34 6.21 17.35
N ARG A 359 13.34 5.65 16.68
CA ARG A 359 12.18 6.41 16.19
C ARG A 359 11.31 6.95 17.34
N GLU A 360 11.01 6.12 18.33
CA GLU A 360 10.07 6.46 19.40
C GLU A 360 10.67 7.37 20.46
N LEU A 361 11.97 7.24 20.76
CA LEU A 361 12.64 8.04 21.77
C LEU A 361 13.47 9.19 21.21
N LEU A 362 14.15 8.98 20.08
CA LEU A 362 15.04 9.99 19.48
C LEU A 362 14.38 10.77 18.35
N GLY A 363 13.16 10.41 17.96
CA GLY A 363 12.44 11.09 16.88
C GLY A 363 13.10 10.93 15.51
N GLU A 364 13.94 9.89 15.31
CA GLU A 364 14.53 9.63 13.99
C GLU A 364 13.41 9.42 12.95
N THR A 365 13.47 10.18 11.88
CA THR A 365 12.54 10.04 10.77
C THR A 365 12.84 8.77 9.97
N ARG A 366 11.81 8.18 9.38
CA ARG A 366 12.00 7.08 8.43
C ARG A 366 12.65 7.63 7.15
N PRO A 367 13.47 6.80 6.47
CA PRO A 367 13.97 7.17 5.15
C PRO A 367 12.81 7.54 4.22
N ALA A 368 13.01 8.57 3.42
CA ALA A 368 12.05 9.00 2.41
C ALA A 368 11.86 7.89 1.36
N LEU A 369 10.62 7.69 0.93
CA LEU A 369 10.32 6.78 -0.18
C LEU A 369 10.79 7.40 -1.49
N SER A 370 11.30 6.57 -2.41
CA SER A 370 11.50 7.03 -3.79
C SER A 370 10.16 7.41 -4.43
N GLY A 371 10.20 8.19 -5.51
CA GLY A 371 8.98 8.63 -6.19
C GLY A 371 8.09 7.46 -6.62
N ALA A 372 8.68 6.39 -7.18
CA ALA A 372 7.97 5.17 -7.54
C ALA A 372 7.35 4.48 -6.33
N GLN A 373 8.09 4.33 -5.24
CA GLN A 373 7.60 3.72 -4.01
C GLN A 373 6.49 4.57 -3.38
N GLY A 374 6.68 5.88 -3.28
CA GLY A 374 5.68 6.79 -2.74
C GLY A 374 4.38 6.75 -3.53
N PHE A 375 4.48 6.79 -4.87
CA PHE A 375 3.32 6.66 -5.76
C PHE A 375 2.61 5.31 -5.56
N GLN A 376 3.38 4.23 -5.53
CA GLN A 376 2.81 2.90 -5.37
C GLN A 376 2.06 2.74 -4.05
N ALA A 377 2.67 3.13 -2.93
CA ALA A 377 2.07 2.96 -1.62
C ALA A 377 0.87 3.88 -1.34
N LEU A 378 0.93 5.14 -1.81
CA LEU A 378 -0.02 6.19 -1.46
C LEU A 378 -1.05 6.49 -2.55
N CYS A 379 -0.74 6.23 -3.83
CA CYS A 379 -1.56 6.69 -4.96
C CYS A 379 -2.17 5.54 -5.76
N SER A 380 -1.43 4.42 -5.96
CA SER A 380 -1.81 3.36 -6.90
C SER A 380 -3.12 2.66 -6.54
N GLY A 381 -3.48 2.58 -5.26
CA GLY A 381 -4.73 1.98 -4.80
C GLY A 381 -5.97 2.62 -5.43
N CYS A 382 -5.92 3.94 -5.63
CA CYS A 382 -6.98 4.70 -6.27
C CYS A 382 -6.69 4.97 -7.76
N HIS A 383 -5.46 5.39 -8.10
CA HIS A 383 -5.12 5.88 -9.44
C HIS A 383 -4.57 4.83 -10.38
N GLY A 384 -4.43 3.56 -9.95
CA GLY A 384 -3.82 2.48 -10.71
C GLY A 384 -2.29 2.49 -10.63
N PRO A 385 -1.62 1.34 -10.87
CA PRO A 385 -0.18 1.19 -10.72
C PRO A 385 0.65 2.09 -11.65
N ASN A 386 0.10 2.48 -12.81
CA ASN A 386 0.72 3.39 -13.76
C ASN A 386 -0.02 4.73 -13.85
N GLY A 387 -0.88 5.05 -12.89
CA GLY A 387 -1.67 6.27 -12.91
C GLY A 387 -2.79 6.29 -13.98
N GLU A 388 -3.21 5.14 -14.49
CA GLU A 388 -4.25 5.02 -15.52
C GLU A 388 -5.66 5.32 -15.02
N GLY A 389 -5.86 5.38 -13.71
CA GLY A 389 -7.16 5.49 -13.07
C GLY A 389 -7.79 4.14 -12.77
N ARG A 390 -8.84 4.14 -11.96
CA ARG A 390 -9.60 2.93 -11.62
C ARG A 390 -11.11 3.18 -11.67
N ASN A 391 -11.85 2.15 -12.08
CA ASN A 391 -13.30 2.15 -12.07
C ASN A 391 -13.82 0.91 -11.32
N TYR A 392 -14.40 1.13 -10.16
CA TYR A 392 -15.05 0.11 -9.35
C TYR A 392 -16.57 0.24 -9.52
N ALA A 393 -17.10 -0.30 -10.62
CA ALA A 393 -18.50 -0.15 -11.01
C ALA A 393 -19.47 -0.62 -9.91
N ASN A 394 -19.17 -1.74 -9.25
CA ASN A 394 -19.99 -2.30 -8.17
C ASN A 394 -20.08 -1.39 -6.94
N LEU A 395 -19.13 -0.50 -6.75
CA LEU A 395 -19.08 0.46 -5.65
C LEU A 395 -19.44 1.89 -6.09
N ASN A 396 -19.81 2.06 -7.37
CA ASN A 396 -20.03 3.38 -7.98
C ASN A 396 -18.86 4.35 -7.72
N MET A 397 -17.62 3.84 -7.80
CA MET A 397 -16.40 4.64 -7.56
C MET A 397 -15.56 4.70 -8.82
N ARG A 398 -15.19 5.93 -9.20
CA ARG A 398 -14.26 6.20 -10.31
C ARG A 398 -13.14 7.11 -9.83
N PHE A 399 -11.93 6.72 -10.13
CA PHE A 399 -10.73 7.50 -9.84
C PHE A 399 -10.06 7.93 -11.15
N PRO A 400 -9.69 9.22 -11.28
CA PRO A 400 -9.13 9.74 -12.53
C PRO A 400 -7.74 9.17 -12.83
N GLY A 401 -7.45 9.03 -14.11
CA GLY A 401 -6.09 8.81 -14.60
C GLY A 401 -5.25 10.07 -14.40
N ILE A 402 -4.09 9.91 -13.79
CA ILE A 402 -3.13 10.98 -13.48
C ILE A 402 -1.74 10.74 -14.08
N GLY A 403 -1.51 9.56 -14.69
CA GLY A 403 -0.26 9.20 -15.36
C GLY A 403 -0.28 9.47 -16.87
N SER A 404 -1.39 9.99 -17.42
CA SER A 404 -1.51 10.21 -18.87
C SER A 404 -0.87 11.53 -19.32
N PRO A 405 -0.33 11.60 -20.56
CA PRO A 405 0.17 12.84 -21.14
C PRO A 405 -0.86 13.97 -21.11
N ASP A 406 -2.15 13.68 -21.36
CA ASP A 406 -3.19 14.71 -21.39
C ASP A 406 -3.42 15.41 -20.04
N PHE A 407 -3.10 14.73 -18.94
CA PHE A 407 -3.10 15.36 -17.62
C PHE A 407 -1.76 16.03 -17.32
N LEU A 408 -0.67 15.29 -17.47
CA LEU A 408 0.67 15.74 -17.04
C LEU A 408 1.23 16.88 -17.91
N ASP A 409 0.78 16.97 -19.16
CA ASP A 409 1.18 18.06 -20.06
C ASP A 409 0.53 19.41 -19.66
N VAL A 410 -0.64 19.40 -19.01
CA VAL A 410 -1.35 20.62 -18.61
C VAL A 410 -1.29 20.92 -17.11
N ALA A 411 -1.06 19.91 -16.28
CA ALA A 411 -0.95 20.07 -14.82
C ALA A 411 0.46 20.50 -14.45
N SER A 412 0.63 21.69 -13.87
CA SER A 412 1.92 22.12 -13.33
C SER A 412 2.32 21.32 -12.10
N ASP A 413 3.62 21.23 -11.81
CA ASP A 413 4.14 20.59 -10.60
C ASP A 413 3.51 21.19 -9.34
N ALA A 414 3.33 22.51 -9.31
CA ALA A 414 2.66 23.21 -8.21
C ALA A 414 1.20 22.77 -8.03
N PHE A 415 0.47 22.57 -9.16
CA PHE A 415 -0.91 22.05 -9.12
C PHE A 415 -0.96 20.64 -8.55
N ILE A 416 -0.08 19.74 -9.02
CA ILE A 416 -0.01 18.35 -8.56
C ILE A 416 0.37 18.32 -7.08
N ALA A 417 1.44 19.02 -6.69
CA ALA A 417 1.93 19.08 -5.32
C ALA A 417 0.87 19.65 -4.35
N SER A 418 0.22 20.75 -4.72
CA SER A 418 -0.85 21.32 -3.92
C SER A 418 -2.04 20.37 -3.78
N THR A 419 -2.41 19.67 -4.87
CA THR A 419 -3.50 18.67 -4.81
C THR A 419 -3.17 17.53 -3.85
N ILE A 420 -1.94 17.02 -3.84
CA ILE A 420 -1.50 15.97 -2.92
C ILE A 420 -1.53 16.47 -1.46
N LYS A 421 -1.04 17.70 -1.24
CA LYS A 421 -1.01 18.30 0.11
C LYS A 421 -2.38 18.52 0.70
N THR A 422 -3.29 19.12 -0.07
CA THR A 422 -4.60 19.59 0.42
C THR A 422 -5.73 18.59 0.18
N GLY A 423 -5.50 17.57 -0.64
CA GLY A 423 -6.54 16.64 -1.04
C GLY A 423 -7.67 17.29 -1.81
N ARG A 424 -8.83 16.67 -1.77
CA ARG A 424 -10.09 17.16 -2.33
C ARG A 424 -11.19 17.05 -1.27
N PRO A 425 -11.39 18.04 -0.40
CA PRO A 425 -12.42 18.00 0.64
C PRO A 425 -13.79 17.57 0.08
N GLY A 426 -14.48 16.68 0.77
CA GLY A 426 -15.74 16.10 0.31
C GLY A 426 -15.63 15.07 -0.82
N LYS A 427 -14.43 14.71 -1.23
CA LYS A 427 -14.10 13.63 -2.18
C LYS A 427 -13.09 12.68 -1.57
N ARG A 428 -12.88 11.53 -2.21
CA ARG A 428 -12.00 10.46 -1.70
C ARG A 428 -10.52 10.67 -2.03
N MET A 429 -10.08 11.92 -2.14
CA MET A 429 -8.67 12.28 -2.28
C MET A 429 -8.21 12.90 -0.96
N PRO A 430 -7.50 12.13 -0.10
CA PRO A 430 -7.10 12.61 1.21
C PRO A 430 -6.03 13.70 1.12
N ALA A 431 -5.96 14.55 2.13
CA ALA A 431 -4.92 15.55 2.30
C ALA A 431 -3.71 14.92 2.98
N LEU A 432 -2.69 14.52 2.22
CA LEU A 432 -1.55 13.80 2.77
C LEU A 432 -0.63 14.68 3.64
N ALA A 433 -0.65 16.01 3.49
CA ALA A 433 0.09 16.92 4.38
C ALA A 433 -0.62 17.14 5.73
N ALA A 434 -1.96 17.10 5.76
CA ALA A 434 -2.76 17.33 6.97
C ALA A 434 -2.75 16.13 7.92
N SER A 435 -2.52 14.93 7.40
CA SER A 435 -2.57 13.66 8.16
C SER A 435 -1.32 13.40 9.02
N GLY A 436 -0.86 14.39 9.79
CA GLY A 436 0.26 14.20 10.72
C GLY A 436 1.62 13.94 10.06
N GLY A 437 1.87 14.53 8.86
CA GLY A 437 3.15 14.39 8.18
C GLY A 437 3.27 13.07 7.38
N SER A 438 2.18 12.62 6.77
CA SER A 438 2.16 11.38 5.96
C SER A 438 3.13 11.41 4.78
N ILE A 439 3.51 12.60 4.29
CA ILE A 439 4.44 12.79 3.18
C ILE A 439 5.40 13.96 3.48
N SER A 440 6.70 13.75 3.26
CA SER A 440 7.70 14.81 3.33
C SER A 440 7.75 15.63 2.04
N GLU A 441 8.36 16.82 2.09
CA GLU A 441 8.57 17.65 0.88
C GLU A 441 9.48 16.94 -0.15
N GLU A 442 10.44 16.17 0.32
CA GLU A 442 11.32 15.38 -0.53
C GLU A 442 10.55 14.26 -1.25
N GLU A 443 9.73 13.52 -0.52
CA GLU A 443 8.87 12.47 -1.09
C GLU A 443 7.86 13.05 -2.08
N LEU A 444 7.26 14.20 -1.76
CA LEU A 444 6.33 14.89 -2.63
C LEU A 444 6.98 15.27 -3.97
N LYS A 445 8.16 15.89 -3.92
CA LYS A 445 8.93 16.21 -5.13
C LYS A 445 9.29 14.97 -5.93
N SER A 446 9.70 13.89 -5.24
CA SER A 446 10.02 12.61 -5.88
C SER A 446 8.81 11.96 -6.55
N ILE A 447 7.62 12.03 -5.94
CA ILE A 447 6.36 11.52 -6.53
C ILE A 447 5.97 12.34 -7.76
N VAL A 448 6.05 13.67 -7.70
CA VAL A 448 5.76 14.54 -8.86
C VAL A 448 6.71 14.22 -10.02
N ALA A 449 7.99 14.09 -9.75
CA ALA A 449 8.99 13.71 -10.76
C ALA A 449 8.71 12.32 -11.35
N TYR A 450 8.31 11.37 -10.50
CA TYR A 450 7.92 10.03 -10.96
C TYR A 450 6.67 10.05 -11.86
N LEU A 451 5.65 10.82 -11.52
CA LEU A 451 4.48 10.99 -12.39
C LEU A 451 4.87 11.47 -13.78
N HIS A 452 5.77 12.46 -13.87
CA HIS A 452 6.28 12.95 -15.16
C HIS A 452 7.17 11.94 -15.91
N SER A 453 7.62 10.89 -15.26
CA SER A 453 8.37 9.80 -15.91
C SER A 453 7.49 8.71 -16.50
N LEU A 454 6.20 8.66 -16.15
CA LEU A 454 5.25 7.64 -16.62
C LEU A 454 4.92 7.74 -18.12
N PRO A 455 4.69 8.95 -18.71
CA PRO A 455 4.49 9.07 -20.14
C PRO A 455 5.76 8.71 -20.93
N PRO A 456 5.61 8.28 -22.19
CA PRO A 456 6.75 8.14 -23.10
C PRO A 456 7.57 9.45 -23.16
N LYS A 457 8.89 9.32 -23.20
CA LYS A 457 9.75 10.49 -23.42
C LYS A 457 9.57 11.02 -24.83
N PRO A 458 9.52 12.34 -25.05
CA PRO A 458 9.50 12.90 -26.38
C PRO A 458 10.81 12.55 -27.13
N PRO A 459 10.74 12.37 -28.46
CA PRO A 459 11.92 12.09 -29.27
C PRO A 459 12.93 13.23 -29.19
N LEU A 460 14.20 12.92 -29.25
CA LEU A 460 15.26 13.94 -29.24
C LEU A 460 15.20 14.81 -30.51
N LEU A 461 15.66 16.07 -30.43
CA LEU A 461 15.69 16.98 -31.59
C LEU A 461 16.48 16.40 -32.76
N ALA A 462 17.57 15.67 -32.49
CA ALA A 462 18.34 14.98 -33.52
C ALA A 462 17.50 13.91 -34.26
N GLU A 463 16.70 13.13 -33.54
CA GLU A 463 15.78 12.13 -34.12
C GLU A 463 14.69 12.81 -34.97
N VAL A 464 14.15 13.93 -34.50
CA VAL A 464 13.20 14.77 -35.25
C VAL A 464 13.85 15.32 -36.52
N GLY A 465 15.17 15.64 -36.47
CA GLY A 465 15.94 16.15 -37.60
C GLY A 465 16.02 15.17 -38.76
N VAL A 466 16.13 13.88 -38.49
CA VAL A 466 16.29 12.80 -39.48
C VAL A 466 15.02 12.07 -39.85
N ALA A 467 13.92 12.30 -39.14
CA ALA A 467 12.67 11.55 -39.29
C ALA A 467 11.90 11.80 -40.60
N GLY A 468 12.32 12.78 -41.39
CA GLY A 468 11.55 13.25 -42.54
C GLY A 468 10.28 13.99 -42.13
N SER A 469 9.71 14.78 -43.03
CA SER A 469 8.48 15.53 -42.74
C SER A 469 7.44 15.38 -43.84
N ASP A 470 6.18 15.43 -43.46
CA ASP A 470 4.99 15.37 -44.31
C ASP A 470 4.11 16.59 -44.01
N LEU A 471 3.93 17.49 -44.96
CA LEU A 471 3.14 18.71 -44.79
C LEU A 471 1.67 18.43 -44.52
N ALA A 472 1.09 17.37 -45.13
CA ALA A 472 -0.30 16.99 -44.88
C ALA A 472 -0.49 16.47 -43.44
N LEU A 473 0.44 15.68 -42.94
CA LEU A 473 0.47 15.25 -41.54
C LEU A 473 0.66 16.46 -40.61
N GLY A 474 1.55 17.38 -40.95
CA GLY A 474 1.80 18.61 -40.20
C GLY A 474 0.55 19.50 -40.10
N LEU A 475 -0.13 19.74 -41.23
CA LEU A 475 -1.42 20.46 -41.29
C LEU A 475 -2.48 19.76 -40.41
N LYS A 476 -2.65 18.46 -40.57
CA LYS A 476 -3.59 17.67 -39.78
C LYS A 476 -3.32 17.80 -38.29
N THR A 477 -2.08 17.61 -37.85
CA THR A 477 -1.66 17.74 -36.46
C THR A 477 -1.90 19.15 -35.93
N TYR A 478 -1.56 20.16 -36.73
CA TYR A 478 -1.79 21.56 -36.37
C TYR A 478 -3.27 21.86 -36.17
N GLN A 479 -4.12 21.44 -37.10
CA GLN A 479 -5.58 21.65 -37.00
C GLN A 479 -6.18 20.94 -35.80
N GLN A 480 -5.68 19.79 -35.44
CA GLN A 480 -6.20 19.02 -34.31
C GLN A 480 -5.81 19.59 -32.94
N ASP A 481 -4.58 20.03 -32.79
CA ASP A 481 -4.00 20.29 -31.48
C ASP A 481 -3.54 21.74 -31.25
N CYS A 482 -3.37 22.54 -32.31
CA CYS A 482 -2.77 23.89 -32.23
C CYS A 482 -3.75 25.00 -32.64
N ALA A 483 -4.55 24.75 -33.68
CA ALA A 483 -5.40 25.78 -34.29
C ALA A 483 -6.46 26.39 -33.36
N ALA A 484 -6.92 25.63 -32.35
CA ALA A 484 -7.91 26.12 -31.38
C ALA A 484 -7.37 27.31 -30.55
N CYS A 485 -6.06 27.32 -30.29
CA CYS A 485 -5.41 28.39 -29.55
C CYS A 485 -4.69 29.39 -30.46
N HIS A 486 -4.00 28.90 -31.51
CA HIS A 486 -3.15 29.74 -32.35
C HIS A 486 -3.80 30.24 -33.65
N GLY A 487 -5.09 29.92 -33.86
CA GLY A 487 -5.80 30.25 -35.11
C GLY A 487 -5.51 29.25 -36.23
N ARG A 488 -6.34 29.27 -37.28
CA ARG A 488 -6.23 28.30 -38.39
C ARG A 488 -4.98 28.48 -39.24
N SER A 489 -4.51 29.72 -39.36
CA SER A 489 -3.35 30.12 -40.12
C SER A 489 -2.23 30.68 -39.26
N GLY A 490 -2.25 30.45 -37.95
CA GLY A 490 -1.24 30.97 -37.01
C GLY A 490 -1.42 32.44 -36.61
N GLU A 491 -2.58 33.04 -36.88
CA GLU A 491 -2.92 34.41 -36.61
C GLU A 491 -3.08 34.73 -35.10
N GLY A 492 -3.23 33.73 -34.27
CA GLY A 492 -3.51 33.87 -32.84
C GLY A 492 -4.98 33.93 -32.52
N THR A 493 -5.30 33.81 -31.25
CA THR A 493 -6.66 33.97 -30.68
C THR A 493 -6.57 34.59 -29.29
N GLU A 494 -7.67 34.65 -28.58
CA GLU A 494 -7.73 35.13 -27.17
C GLU A 494 -6.96 34.18 -26.19
N ILE A 495 -6.71 32.92 -26.56
CA ILE A 495 -5.99 31.93 -25.71
C ILE A 495 -4.52 31.81 -26.08
N GLY A 496 -4.20 31.86 -27.36
CA GLY A 496 -2.86 31.60 -27.88
C GLY A 496 -2.32 32.74 -28.74
N SER A 497 -1.06 33.10 -28.52
CA SER A 497 -0.38 34.15 -29.29
C SER A 497 -0.27 33.80 -30.77
N PRO A 498 -0.19 34.78 -31.67
CA PRO A 498 0.13 34.52 -33.08
C PRO A 498 1.50 33.83 -33.20
N LEU A 499 1.60 32.87 -34.11
CA LEU A 499 2.83 32.10 -34.34
C LEU A 499 3.71 32.77 -35.37
N ALA A 500 3.16 33.21 -36.48
CA ALA A 500 3.89 33.75 -37.63
C ALA A 500 3.89 35.29 -37.61
N THR A 501 4.70 35.90 -36.76
CA THR A 501 4.89 37.37 -36.72
C THR A 501 6.29 37.77 -37.12
N SER A 502 6.45 39.01 -37.58
CA SER A 502 7.76 39.54 -38.01
C SER A 502 8.81 39.58 -36.89
N ASP A 503 8.39 39.67 -35.64
CA ASP A 503 9.24 39.68 -34.44
C ASP A 503 9.37 38.30 -33.76
N SER A 504 8.86 37.24 -34.37
CA SER A 504 8.93 35.87 -33.83
C SER A 504 10.35 35.28 -33.96
N LYS A 505 11.20 35.58 -32.98
CA LYS A 505 12.54 34.99 -32.85
C LYS A 505 12.49 33.46 -32.60
N VAL A 506 11.34 32.92 -32.17
CA VAL A 506 11.18 31.50 -31.84
C VAL A 506 11.00 30.67 -33.09
N LEU A 507 10.27 31.14 -34.09
CA LEU A 507 10.01 30.39 -35.32
C LEU A 507 11.24 30.35 -36.29
N GLY A 508 12.16 31.26 -36.14
CA GLY A 508 13.43 31.27 -36.91
C GLY A 508 14.48 30.29 -36.38
N LYS A 509 14.25 29.70 -35.18
CA LYS A 509 15.16 28.74 -34.57
C LYS A 509 14.43 27.42 -34.33
N ARG A 510 14.80 26.40 -35.11
CA ARG A 510 14.19 25.05 -35.03
C ARG A 510 14.22 24.49 -33.60
N ASP A 511 15.32 24.71 -32.88
CA ASP A 511 15.47 24.29 -31.50
C ASP A 511 14.45 24.98 -30.56
N ALA A 512 14.29 26.29 -30.66
CA ALA A 512 13.34 27.02 -29.84
C ALA A 512 11.88 26.62 -30.11
N LEU A 513 11.54 26.33 -31.36
CA LEU A 513 10.20 25.81 -31.71
C LEU A 513 9.98 24.40 -31.13
N TYR A 514 10.99 23.53 -31.28
CA TYR A 514 10.95 22.19 -30.67
C TYR A 514 10.74 22.27 -29.15
N GLN A 515 11.58 23.08 -28.46
CA GLN A 515 11.45 23.23 -27.01
C GLN A 515 10.08 23.78 -26.59
N ALA A 516 9.52 24.75 -27.29
CA ALA A 516 8.21 25.30 -27.02
C ALA A 516 7.10 24.26 -27.20
N ILE A 517 7.21 23.36 -28.18
CA ILE A 517 6.21 22.31 -28.40
C ILE A 517 6.36 21.22 -27.34
N VAL A 518 7.56 20.71 -27.12
CA VAL A 518 7.81 19.53 -26.28
C VAL A 518 7.66 19.85 -24.79
N ASN A 519 8.14 21.02 -24.35
CA ASN A 519 8.12 21.41 -22.94
C ASN A 519 6.96 22.36 -22.58
N GLY A 520 6.21 22.86 -23.56
CA GLY A 520 5.23 23.91 -23.34
C GLY A 520 5.89 25.25 -23.04
N VAL A 521 5.08 26.24 -22.64
CA VAL A 521 5.56 27.56 -22.22
C VAL A 521 5.06 27.81 -20.79
N PRO A 522 5.97 27.90 -19.80
CA PRO A 522 5.59 28.14 -18.41
C PRO A 522 4.65 29.34 -18.24
N ASP A 523 3.77 29.27 -17.26
CA ASP A 523 2.79 30.31 -16.88
C ASP A 523 1.82 30.72 -17.99
N THR A 524 1.69 29.92 -19.06
CA THR A 524 0.72 30.14 -20.13
C THR A 524 -0.22 28.94 -20.29
N ALA A 525 -1.22 29.09 -21.18
CA ALA A 525 -2.09 27.99 -21.58
C ALA A 525 -1.44 27.03 -22.61
N MET A 526 -0.19 27.28 -23.05
CA MET A 526 0.53 26.41 -23.96
C MET A 526 1.05 25.16 -23.23
N PRO A 527 0.40 23.99 -23.38
CA PRO A 527 0.80 22.78 -22.69
C PRO A 527 2.00 22.12 -23.36
N ARG A 528 2.62 21.13 -22.69
CA ARG A 528 3.57 20.22 -23.30
C ARG A 528 2.86 19.31 -24.31
N TYR A 529 3.60 18.86 -25.32
CA TYR A 529 3.15 17.87 -26.29
C TYR A 529 4.14 16.71 -26.34
N SER A 530 4.28 16.00 -25.23
CA SER A 530 5.22 14.87 -25.05
C SER A 530 4.87 13.63 -25.86
N ARG A 531 3.63 13.53 -26.36
CA ARG A 531 3.07 12.34 -27.03
C ARG A 531 3.44 12.16 -28.49
N TYR A 532 4.03 13.16 -29.13
CA TYR A 532 4.33 13.08 -30.56
C TYR A 532 5.58 12.24 -30.83
N ASP A 533 5.52 11.39 -31.85
CA ASP A 533 6.70 10.75 -32.40
C ASP A 533 7.55 11.72 -33.23
N ALA A 534 8.75 11.29 -33.62
CA ALA A 534 9.71 12.14 -34.32
C ALA A 534 9.17 12.64 -35.67
N LYS A 535 8.42 11.80 -36.41
CA LYS A 535 7.82 12.15 -37.71
C LYS A 535 6.71 13.18 -37.56
N SER A 536 5.83 13.00 -36.57
CA SER A 536 4.75 13.95 -36.29
C SER A 536 5.29 15.31 -35.87
N LEU A 537 6.32 15.34 -35.01
CA LEU A 537 7.00 16.59 -34.63
C LEU A 537 7.69 17.26 -35.80
N ALA A 538 8.45 16.50 -36.60
CA ALA A 538 9.09 17.04 -37.80
C ALA A 538 8.09 17.66 -38.78
N SER A 539 6.98 16.93 -38.99
CA SER A 539 5.89 17.37 -39.89
C SER A 539 5.19 18.62 -39.36
N LEU A 540 4.87 18.67 -38.06
CA LEU A 540 4.25 19.82 -37.42
C LEU A 540 5.16 21.06 -37.46
N MET A 541 6.42 20.89 -37.07
CA MET A 541 7.40 21.99 -37.10
C MET A 541 7.61 22.52 -38.52
N ASN A 542 7.68 21.65 -39.53
CA ASN A 542 7.78 22.04 -40.93
C ASN A 542 6.52 22.80 -41.35
N TYR A 543 5.33 22.32 -41.05
CA TYR A 543 4.07 23.01 -41.37
C TYR A 543 4.02 24.40 -40.71
N ILE A 544 4.35 24.52 -39.41
CA ILE A 544 4.36 25.81 -38.69
C ILE A 544 5.30 26.79 -39.38
N SER A 545 6.44 26.34 -39.93
CA SER A 545 7.37 27.20 -40.62
C SER A 545 6.84 27.74 -41.98
N THR A 546 5.82 27.09 -42.53
CA THR A 546 5.16 27.54 -43.79
C THR A 546 3.98 28.50 -43.55
N LEU A 547 3.57 28.71 -42.29
CA LEU A 547 2.46 29.61 -42.00
C LEU A 547 2.74 31.04 -42.45
N PRO A 548 1.70 31.71 -43.06
CA PRO A 548 1.85 33.08 -43.52
C PRO A 548 2.15 34.02 -42.35
N ARG A 549 3.05 34.95 -42.54
CA ARG A 549 3.40 35.95 -41.50
C ARG A 549 2.21 36.88 -41.25
N ALA A 550 1.66 36.86 -40.06
CA ALA A 550 0.60 37.76 -39.64
C ALA A 550 1.13 39.16 -39.32
N SER A 551 0.37 40.21 -39.68
CA SER A 551 0.65 41.57 -39.23
C SER A 551 0.30 41.65 -37.73
N GLY A 552 1.29 41.77 -36.88
CA GLY A 552 1.11 41.94 -35.43
C GLY A 552 2.34 41.56 -34.63
N SER A 553 2.44 42.09 -33.42
CA SER A 553 3.53 41.81 -32.52
C SER A 553 3.14 40.74 -31.49
N ARG A 554 3.94 39.72 -31.32
CA ARG A 554 3.78 38.71 -30.26
C ARG A 554 4.04 39.32 -28.87
N SER A 555 4.88 40.34 -28.78
CA SER A 555 5.25 40.97 -27.52
C SER A 555 4.10 41.76 -26.88
N THR A 556 3.12 42.19 -27.66
CA THR A 556 1.90 42.92 -27.18
C THR A 556 0.70 42.03 -26.92
N TRP A 557 0.77 40.75 -27.29
CA TRP A 557 -0.33 39.81 -27.10
C TRP A 557 -0.48 39.48 -25.62
N LYS A 558 -1.74 39.54 -25.13
CA LYS A 558 -2.12 39.06 -23.80
C LYS A 558 -3.32 38.16 -23.94
N MET A 559 -3.38 37.14 -23.08
CA MET A 559 -4.56 36.27 -23.02
C MET A 559 -5.81 37.10 -22.64
N GLY A 560 -6.90 36.84 -23.34
CA GLY A 560 -8.19 37.49 -23.10
C GLY A 560 -8.79 37.11 -21.75
N GLU A 561 -9.76 37.90 -21.29
CA GLU A 561 -10.54 37.58 -20.11
C GLU A 561 -11.90 37.00 -20.53
N GLY A 562 -12.37 35.96 -19.82
CA GLY A 562 -13.68 35.39 -20.04
C GLY A 562 -14.79 36.04 -19.20
N ALA A 563 -16.00 36.03 -19.72
CA ALA A 563 -17.21 36.48 -19.03
C ALA A 563 -17.97 35.31 -18.39
N ALA A 564 -18.01 35.26 -17.05
CA ALA A 564 -18.63 34.18 -16.32
C ALA A 564 -20.12 33.99 -16.64
N GLU A 565 -20.85 35.06 -16.90
CA GLU A 565 -22.29 34.98 -17.23
C GLU A 565 -22.51 34.21 -18.55
N ARG A 566 -21.74 34.48 -19.61
CA ARG A 566 -21.80 33.71 -20.86
C ARG A 566 -21.34 32.25 -20.66
N GLY A 567 -20.33 32.04 -19.81
CA GLY A 567 -19.83 30.72 -19.46
C GLY A 567 -20.87 29.87 -18.75
N LYS A 568 -21.82 30.44 -18.02
CA LYS A 568 -22.88 29.74 -17.31
C LYS A 568 -23.78 28.92 -18.25
N ASP A 569 -24.25 29.52 -19.33
CA ASP A 569 -25.14 28.87 -20.29
C ASP A 569 -24.37 27.77 -21.07
N LEU A 570 -23.14 28.07 -21.46
CA LEU A 570 -22.24 27.08 -22.09
C LEU A 570 -21.97 25.89 -21.16
N TYR A 571 -21.76 26.17 -19.87
CA TYR A 571 -21.53 25.10 -18.88
C TYR A 571 -22.78 24.21 -18.75
N ALA A 572 -23.96 24.81 -18.63
CA ALA A 572 -25.20 24.05 -18.56
C ALA A 572 -25.43 23.18 -19.81
N ALA A 573 -25.10 23.68 -20.97
CA ALA A 573 -25.30 22.98 -22.24
C ALA A 573 -24.24 21.90 -22.51
N ARG A 574 -22.99 22.08 -22.08
CA ARG A 574 -21.85 21.24 -22.52
C ARG A 574 -21.16 20.44 -21.40
N CYS A 575 -21.23 20.89 -20.14
CA CYS A 575 -20.43 20.39 -19.04
C CYS A 575 -21.25 19.75 -17.92
N ALA A 576 -22.45 20.32 -17.64
CA ALA A 576 -23.29 19.94 -16.50
C ALA A 576 -23.71 18.46 -16.51
N GLY A 577 -23.91 17.85 -17.67
CA GLY A 577 -24.30 16.44 -17.77
C GLY A 577 -23.29 15.48 -17.14
N CYS A 578 -22.00 15.83 -17.20
CA CYS A 578 -20.92 15.02 -16.61
C CYS A 578 -20.44 15.59 -15.26
N HIS A 579 -20.33 16.90 -15.12
CA HIS A 579 -19.76 17.55 -13.94
C HIS A 579 -20.82 17.99 -12.92
N GLY A 580 -22.11 17.84 -13.22
CA GLY A 580 -23.23 18.26 -12.39
C GLY A 580 -23.59 19.74 -12.60
N GLY A 581 -24.88 20.12 -12.46
CA GLY A 581 -25.36 21.47 -12.69
C GLY A 581 -24.72 22.56 -11.82
N SER A 582 -24.37 22.20 -10.57
CA SER A 582 -23.60 23.03 -9.64
C SER A 582 -22.11 22.66 -9.55
N GLY A 583 -21.59 21.84 -10.47
CA GLY A 583 -20.21 21.41 -10.45
C GLY A 583 -19.86 20.39 -9.37
N GLN A 584 -20.84 19.73 -8.78
CA GLN A 584 -20.67 18.76 -7.68
C GLN A 584 -19.99 17.46 -8.12
N GLY A 585 -19.91 17.17 -9.43
CA GLY A 585 -19.39 15.94 -10.00
C GLY A 585 -20.46 14.83 -10.04
N VAL A 586 -20.61 14.19 -11.21
CA VAL A 586 -21.49 13.03 -11.44
C VAL A 586 -20.68 11.93 -12.13
N LEU A 587 -20.51 12.02 -13.45
CA LEU A 587 -19.61 11.14 -14.21
C LEU A 587 -18.16 11.67 -14.21
N GLY A 588 -18.04 13.00 -14.29
CA GLY A 588 -16.78 13.72 -14.21
C GLY A 588 -16.44 14.19 -12.79
N PRO A 589 -15.21 14.66 -12.55
CA PRO A 589 -14.81 15.18 -11.26
C PRO A 589 -15.61 16.42 -10.86
N ALA A 590 -15.71 16.66 -9.53
CA ALA A 590 -16.32 17.88 -9.00
C ALA A 590 -15.46 19.11 -9.35
N LEU A 591 -16.02 20.02 -10.13
CA LEU A 591 -15.38 21.28 -10.51
C LEU A 591 -15.61 22.37 -9.46
N ALA A 592 -16.69 22.31 -8.67
CA ALA A 592 -16.98 23.26 -7.59
C ALA A 592 -16.22 22.97 -6.29
N ASN A 593 -15.29 22.01 -6.28
CA ASN A 593 -14.48 21.70 -5.11
C ASN A 593 -13.53 22.86 -4.78
N THR A 594 -13.57 23.36 -3.55
CA THR A 594 -12.81 24.55 -3.13
C THR A 594 -11.30 24.38 -3.26
N ALA A 595 -10.75 23.19 -2.90
CA ALA A 595 -9.33 22.90 -3.07
C ALA A 595 -8.93 22.85 -4.54
N PHE A 596 -9.80 22.38 -5.43
CA PHE A 596 -9.57 22.43 -6.88
C PHE A 596 -9.58 23.86 -7.39
N LEU A 597 -10.60 24.64 -7.05
CA LEU A 597 -10.77 26.01 -7.53
C LEU A 597 -9.64 26.94 -7.06
N SER A 598 -9.06 26.69 -5.88
CA SER A 598 -7.95 27.50 -5.36
C SER A 598 -6.65 27.36 -6.17
N ILE A 599 -6.45 26.23 -6.88
CA ILE A 599 -5.22 25.93 -7.62
C ILE A 599 -5.42 25.83 -9.14
N ALA A 600 -6.66 25.63 -9.61
CA ALA A 600 -6.96 25.55 -11.04
C ALA A 600 -6.87 26.93 -11.69
N SER A 601 -5.76 27.22 -12.37
CA SER A 601 -5.59 28.47 -13.13
C SER A 601 -6.49 28.51 -14.37
N THR A 602 -6.76 29.69 -14.90
CA THR A 602 -7.46 29.85 -16.18
C THR A 602 -6.70 29.14 -17.31
N ASN A 603 -5.37 29.18 -17.30
CA ASN A 603 -4.52 28.48 -18.26
C ASN A 603 -4.76 26.96 -18.22
N TYR A 604 -4.76 26.37 -17.00
CA TYR A 604 -5.03 24.94 -16.81
C TYR A 604 -6.43 24.56 -17.32
N LEU A 605 -7.45 25.33 -17.00
CA LEU A 605 -8.83 25.08 -17.42
C LEU A 605 -8.97 25.20 -18.94
N ALA A 606 -8.47 26.27 -19.53
CA ALA A 606 -8.51 26.47 -20.97
C ALA A 606 -7.81 25.34 -21.74
N ALA A 607 -6.58 24.99 -21.35
CA ALA A 607 -5.86 23.88 -21.96
C ALA A 607 -6.58 22.54 -21.80
N THR A 608 -7.18 22.28 -20.63
CA THR A 608 -7.95 21.05 -20.37
C THR A 608 -9.22 20.98 -21.20
N ILE A 609 -9.99 22.07 -21.31
CA ILE A 609 -11.21 22.12 -22.13
C ILE A 609 -10.88 21.92 -23.61
N VAL A 610 -9.85 22.58 -24.10
CA VAL A 610 -9.45 22.46 -25.51
C VAL A 610 -8.99 21.05 -25.86
N ARG A 611 -8.12 20.45 -25.03
CA ARG A 611 -7.52 19.13 -25.32
C ARG A 611 -8.39 17.93 -24.92
N GLY A 612 -9.29 18.10 -23.96
CA GLY A 612 -9.99 16.96 -23.35
C GLY A 612 -9.05 16.06 -22.54
N ARG A 613 -9.49 14.85 -22.27
CA ARG A 613 -8.74 13.81 -21.58
C ARG A 613 -8.83 12.50 -22.34
N ALA A 614 -7.75 12.06 -22.94
CA ALA A 614 -7.71 10.79 -23.65
C ALA A 614 -8.09 9.62 -22.71
N ASN A 615 -8.74 8.61 -23.26
CA ASN A 615 -9.23 7.44 -22.54
C ASN A 615 -10.26 7.74 -21.45
N THR A 616 -10.86 8.93 -21.49
CA THR A 616 -11.96 9.33 -20.61
C THR A 616 -13.15 9.83 -21.44
N PRO A 617 -14.36 9.93 -20.87
CA PRO A 617 -15.50 10.60 -21.52
C PRO A 617 -15.34 12.11 -21.73
N MET A 618 -14.29 12.76 -21.22
CA MET A 618 -14.05 14.20 -21.39
C MET A 618 -13.55 14.51 -22.80
N PRO A 619 -14.38 15.09 -23.68
CA PRO A 619 -14.01 15.33 -25.07
C PRO A 619 -13.08 16.53 -25.22
N ALA A 620 -12.39 16.60 -26.35
CA ALA A 620 -11.57 17.75 -26.74
C ALA A 620 -12.47 18.82 -27.43
N PHE A 621 -12.87 19.84 -26.69
CA PHE A 621 -13.73 20.90 -27.22
C PHE A 621 -13.02 21.88 -28.16
N GLY A 622 -11.72 21.78 -28.35
CA GLY A 622 -10.95 22.58 -29.30
C GLY A 622 -11.06 22.12 -30.76
N ARG A 623 -11.75 21.00 -31.03
CA ARG A 623 -11.93 20.42 -32.36
C ARG A 623 -13.38 19.97 -32.58
N ASP A 624 -13.80 19.92 -33.84
CA ASP A 624 -15.10 19.40 -34.19
C ASP A 624 -15.18 17.89 -33.97
N SER A 625 -16.33 17.39 -33.56
CA SER A 625 -16.64 15.97 -33.43
C SER A 625 -18.02 15.69 -34.04
N VAL A 626 -18.37 14.40 -34.13
CA VAL A 626 -19.70 13.98 -34.63
C VAL A 626 -20.83 14.55 -33.75
N ASN A 627 -20.59 14.72 -32.45
CA ASN A 627 -21.61 15.06 -31.47
C ASN A 627 -21.67 16.56 -31.11
N TYR A 628 -20.65 17.34 -31.44
CA TYR A 628 -20.59 18.77 -31.08
C TYR A 628 -19.61 19.54 -31.97
N SER A 629 -19.91 20.81 -32.20
CA SER A 629 -18.99 21.76 -32.81
C SER A 629 -17.94 22.21 -31.78
N ARG A 630 -16.73 22.51 -32.26
CA ARG A 630 -15.66 23.07 -31.41
C ARG A 630 -16.12 24.39 -30.79
N LEU A 631 -15.58 24.67 -29.61
CA LEU A 631 -15.75 25.95 -28.95
C LEU A 631 -14.80 26.99 -29.55
N ALA A 632 -15.26 28.22 -29.67
CA ALA A 632 -14.39 29.38 -29.95
C ALA A 632 -13.49 29.66 -28.76
N ALA A 633 -12.34 30.31 -28.99
CA ALA A 633 -11.39 30.65 -27.92
C ALA A 633 -12.03 31.51 -26.82
N SER A 634 -12.88 32.49 -27.20
CA SER A 634 -13.66 33.29 -26.25
C SER A 634 -14.61 32.45 -25.40
N GLU A 635 -15.29 31.46 -25.99
CA GLU A 635 -16.20 30.54 -25.27
C GLU A 635 -15.46 29.67 -24.26
N VAL A 636 -14.24 29.23 -24.59
CA VAL A 636 -13.37 28.48 -23.66
C VAL A 636 -12.99 29.36 -22.46
N LEU A 637 -12.64 30.62 -22.69
CA LEU A 637 -12.35 31.57 -21.62
C LEU A 637 -13.58 31.90 -20.77
N ASP A 638 -14.76 32.04 -21.36
CA ASP A 638 -16.01 32.22 -20.65
C ASP A 638 -16.33 31.04 -19.72
N LEU A 639 -16.16 29.81 -20.21
CA LEU A 639 -16.28 28.58 -19.40
C LEU A 639 -15.27 28.54 -18.25
N ALA A 640 -14.00 28.85 -18.52
CA ALA A 640 -12.98 28.88 -17.50
C ALA A 640 -13.28 29.92 -16.41
N ALA A 641 -13.80 31.11 -16.82
CA ALA A 641 -14.23 32.17 -15.91
C ALA A 641 -15.43 31.73 -15.05
N TYR A 642 -16.44 31.07 -15.65
CA TYR A 642 -17.57 30.55 -14.91
C TYR A 642 -17.18 29.47 -13.92
N ILE A 643 -16.35 28.50 -14.33
CA ILE A 643 -15.86 27.44 -13.44
C ILE A 643 -15.14 28.04 -12.24
N ARG A 644 -14.28 29.03 -12.44
CA ARG A 644 -13.49 29.64 -11.35
C ARG A 644 -14.30 30.54 -10.42
N ARG A 645 -15.24 31.32 -10.95
CA ARG A 645 -16.00 32.33 -10.21
C ARG A 645 -17.42 31.88 -9.93
N GLY A 646 -18.17 31.46 -10.94
CA GLY A 646 -19.58 31.11 -10.81
C GLY A 646 -19.86 29.86 -9.99
N LEU A 647 -19.04 28.81 -10.15
CA LEU A 647 -19.18 27.60 -9.33
C LEU A 647 -18.64 27.79 -7.90
N ALA A 648 -17.67 28.68 -7.69
CA ALA A 648 -17.17 29.02 -6.35
C ALA A 648 -18.27 29.72 -5.51
N ASP A 649 -19.04 30.58 -6.12
CA ASP A 649 -20.15 31.27 -5.44
C ASP A 649 -21.35 30.34 -5.18
N ALA A 650 -21.61 29.40 -6.08
CA ALA A 650 -22.63 28.37 -5.90
C ALA A 650 -22.30 27.37 -4.77
N SER A 651 -21.03 27.14 -4.47
CA SER A 651 -20.58 26.25 -3.39
C SER A 651 -20.68 26.89 -1.99
N LYS A 652 -20.90 28.21 -1.89
CA LYS A 652 -21.06 28.94 -0.62
C LYS A 652 -22.52 29.08 -0.18
N LYS A 653 -23.47 28.80 -1.08
CA LYS A 653 -24.90 28.69 -0.82
C LYS A 653 -25.30 27.25 -0.54
#